data_32ab7ff49d3cb4dac80f4e0e72c05015
#
_entry.id   32ab7ff49d3cb4dac80f4e0e72c05015
#
_cell.length_a   1.000
_cell.length_b   1.000
_cell.length_c   1.000
_cell.angle_alpha   90.00
_cell.angle_beta   90.00
_cell.angle_gamma   90.00
#
_symmetry.space_group_name_H-M   'P 1'
#
loop_
_entity.id
_entity.type
_entity.pdbx_description
1 polymer ?
#
loop_
_entity_poly.entity_id
_entity_poly.type
_entity_poly.pdbx_seq_one_letter_code
_entity_poly.pdbx_strand_id
1 'polypeptide(L)'
;MPIVAMTVNGQSVSAEVEGRTLLVQFLREFLHLTGTHVGCDTSQCGCCTVHVDGVGVKSCSLLALACDGATVTTIEGLAVDGKLHPMQEAFHEYHGLQCGFCTPGMIMSAVDMVNRSGNDLDAQTIRAQLAGNLCRCTGYHNIVKAIQAGAAAMQGAEMPVTAGSSGIGEPVRRKEDLRLITGKGCFSDDVNLPRQVYAVMVRSPHGHARILAIDIQHALASPGVLAVLTARDMLADGLRPIPHHPFALHPADIRMVNTDGTPVFAAPHYPLAPDKARYVGEAVAMVIADTVAAAKDGAELVGVDYAALPAVTNTIAAAQPDAPRVWDEASSNVCLDADVGDRDATAAAFARAAHIVKFETWVQRVTGVPMEPRAAVGAYDAATGQYTLYAGSSGAVRLKDDLATMLNVPAATVRVVMHDVGGHFGTRGMIYPEFALVAWAARRVGRPVKWTCERIEAFVSDYQGRDLAVEAELALDADGNFLAMRGSNIGNAGAHTGNFSPLQKGVEIMSSIYRVPAAHFRARAVVSNTTPTRPYRSAGRPEVIFVMERLIDLAARQCGFDRVELRRRNLLTEAELPYTNPFGMIYDSGAYHEVMEKALVLGDWADFAERRAEARQRGKCRGIGVANYVDTATGVPRERAEVTVHPEGRVDVIIGTVSTGQGHETSFAQLVTEWLGVPIENVRIRTGDTDFVKVGGGTHSGRGMRLASIVIWNSSQQIIAKGTRLAALLLRCEPSEIRFRDGRFAMTGGDRSVGLFDVAAGAMQLTDLPDDLRGPLAACSDETVNVASFPYGSHVCEVEIDPELGSVEVVRYAAVDDVGRAVNPLIIDGQVHGGIAQGVGQALLEQCFYDSATGQLLSGSFMDYSMPRADNFPFFATQLSEVPSPTHPLGMRPAGEGGTTPALGVVINAVVDALADYGVKHVEMPATPERVWRAVIANAKRFG
;
A
#
# COMPACT_ATOMS: atom_id res chain seq x y z
N MET A 1 -36.48 22.80 9.10
CA MET A 1 -34.98 22.87 9.10
C MET A 1 -34.58 24.25 8.58
N PRO A 2 -33.48 24.86 9.01
CA PRO A 2 -32.98 26.12 8.43
C PRO A 2 -32.60 25.94 6.96
N ILE A 3 -32.73 26.99 6.17
CA ILE A 3 -32.28 27.02 4.78
C ILE A 3 -30.92 27.69 4.75
N VAL A 4 -29.96 27.11 4.05
CA VAL A 4 -28.68 27.71 3.71
C VAL A 4 -28.66 28.05 2.22
N ALA A 5 -28.16 29.22 1.85
CA ALA A 5 -28.00 29.66 0.47
C ALA A 5 -26.56 30.16 0.27
N MET A 6 -25.88 29.73 -0.79
CA MET A 6 -24.51 30.17 -1.10
C MET A 6 -24.24 30.05 -2.61
N THR A 7 -23.12 30.61 -3.07
CA THR A 7 -22.68 30.46 -4.46
C THR A 7 -21.58 29.39 -4.49
N VAL A 8 -21.81 28.26 -5.16
CA VAL A 8 -20.82 27.16 -5.29
C VAL A 8 -20.38 27.04 -6.74
N ASN A 9 -19.09 27.19 -7.02
CA ASN A 9 -18.50 27.14 -8.37
C ASN A 9 -19.25 28.06 -9.36
N GLY A 10 -19.62 29.26 -8.91
CA GLY A 10 -20.33 30.27 -9.69
C GLY A 10 -21.84 30.03 -9.83
N GLN A 11 -22.40 28.98 -9.23
CA GLN A 11 -23.83 28.70 -9.25
C GLN A 11 -24.49 28.99 -7.90
N SER A 12 -25.61 29.70 -7.88
CA SER A 12 -26.40 29.89 -6.66
C SER A 12 -27.13 28.62 -6.30
N VAL A 13 -26.93 28.13 -5.08
CA VAL A 13 -27.55 26.93 -4.55
C VAL A 13 -28.19 27.19 -3.20
N SER A 14 -29.28 26.48 -2.90
CA SER A 14 -29.90 26.51 -1.58
C SER A 14 -30.53 25.19 -1.22
N ALA A 15 -30.47 24.80 0.06
CA ALA A 15 -31.12 23.61 0.58
C ALA A 15 -31.53 23.78 2.04
N GLU A 16 -32.53 23.00 2.47
CA GLU A 16 -32.80 22.79 3.89
C GLU A 16 -31.78 21.83 4.47
N VAL A 17 -31.17 22.22 5.59
CA VAL A 17 -30.14 21.39 6.25
C VAL A 17 -30.41 21.28 7.75
N GLU A 18 -29.93 20.23 8.39
CA GLU A 18 -29.86 20.16 9.85
C GLU A 18 -28.84 21.16 10.39
N GLY A 19 -29.01 21.65 11.61
CA GLY A 19 -28.08 22.59 12.23
C GLY A 19 -26.67 22.11 12.38
N ARG A 20 -26.45 20.76 12.42
CA ARG A 20 -25.16 20.09 12.53
C ARG A 20 -24.48 19.73 11.17
N THR A 21 -25.15 20.01 10.05
CA THR A 21 -24.61 19.67 8.72
C THR A 21 -23.32 20.44 8.45
N LEU A 22 -22.24 19.71 8.15
CA LEU A 22 -20.94 20.27 7.80
C LEU A 22 -20.94 20.73 6.33
N LEU A 23 -20.09 21.71 6.00
CA LEU A 23 -19.93 22.18 4.62
C LEU A 23 -19.56 21.03 3.67
N VAL A 24 -18.66 20.13 4.08
CA VAL A 24 -18.28 18.97 3.25
C VAL A 24 -19.47 18.04 2.97
N GLN A 25 -20.36 17.84 3.93
CA GLN A 25 -21.58 17.05 3.73
C GLN A 25 -22.51 17.74 2.75
N PHE A 26 -22.71 19.07 2.90
CA PHE A 26 -23.49 19.84 1.96
C PHE A 26 -22.97 19.71 0.52
N LEU A 27 -21.65 19.83 0.32
CA LEU A 27 -21.04 19.71 -1.00
C LEU A 27 -21.20 18.29 -1.59
N ARG A 28 -20.95 17.25 -0.80
CA ARG A 28 -20.94 15.86 -1.28
C ARG A 28 -22.33 15.24 -1.40
N GLU A 29 -23.20 15.45 -0.40
CA GLU A 29 -24.49 14.74 -0.30
C GLU A 29 -25.63 15.51 -0.97
N PHE A 30 -25.64 16.85 -0.90
CA PHE A 30 -26.68 17.66 -1.50
C PHE A 30 -26.34 18.11 -2.93
N LEU A 31 -25.09 18.52 -3.17
CA LEU A 31 -24.64 19.02 -4.48
C LEU A 31 -23.93 17.96 -5.33
N HIS A 32 -23.65 16.79 -4.78
CA HIS A 32 -22.91 15.70 -5.43
C HIS A 32 -21.52 16.10 -5.97
N LEU A 33 -20.88 17.09 -5.34
CA LEU A 33 -19.50 17.48 -5.61
C LEU A 33 -18.54 16.60 -4.81
N THR A 34 -18.27 15.41 -5.32
CA THR A 34 -17.54 14.35 -4.60
C THR A 34 -16.02 14.52 -4.61
N GLY A 35 -15.47 15.43 -5.42
CA GLY A 35 -14.03 15.73 -5.45
C GLY A 35 -13.50 16.34 -4.15
N THR A 36 -14.37 16.82 -3.25
CA THR A 36 -14.01 17.22 -1.89
C THR A 36 -14.03 15.99 -0.99
N HIS A 37 -12.85 15.39 -0.71
CA HIS A 37 -12.73 14.12 0.01
C HIS A 37 -12.66 14.28 1.53
N VAL A 38 -13.11 13.26 2.28
CA VAL A 38 -13.03 13.20 3.74
C VAL A 38 -12.04 12.12 4.16
N GLY A 39 -10.81 12.50 4.54
CA GLY A 39 -9.76 11.58 4.96
C GLY A 39 -9.59 11.48 6.48
N CYS A 40 -10.20 12.38 7.25
CA CYS A 40 -10.19 12.36 8.72
C CYS A 40 -11.39 13.12 9.29
N ASP A 41 -11.54 13.02 10.61
CA ASP A 41 -12.55 13.67 11.45
C ASP A 41 -11.94 14.71 12.41
N THR A 42 -10.62 14.97 12.31
CA THR A 42 -9.84 15.82 13.22
C THR A 42 -9.18 17.03 12.53
N SER A 43 -9.61 17.39 11.32
CA SER A 43 -9.07 18.50 10.52
C SER A 43 -7.56 18.42 10.20
N GLN A 44 -6.93 17.25 10.33
CA GLN A 44 -5.49 17.06 10.14
C GLN A 44 -5.08 16.81 8.68
N CYS A 45 -5.89 16.03 7.92
CA CYS A 45 -5.44 15.48 6.64
C CYS A 45 -5.49 16.47 5.46
N GLY A 46 -6.34 17.49 5.49
CA GLY A 46 -6.47 18.49 4.43
C GLY A 46 -7.15 18.03 3.13
N CYS A 47 -7.63 16.78 3.04
CA CYS A 47 -8.30 16.27 1.82
C CYS A 47 -9.58 17.03 1.47
N CYS A 48 -10.23 17.63 2.47
CA CYS A 48 -11.47 18.38 2.35
C CYS A 48 -11.28 19.91 2.14
N THR A 49 -10.08 20.36 1.81
CA THR A 49 -9.81 21.80 1.61
C THR A 49 -10.59 22.32 0.41
N VAL A 50 -11.35 23.41 0.63
CA VAL A 50 -12.06 24.21 -0.37
C VAL A 50 -11.75 25.68 -0.15
N HIS A 51 -12.10 26.56 -1.08
CA HIS A 51 -12.04 28.01 -0.82
C HIS A 51 -13.42 28.51 -0.43
N VAL A 52 -13.48 29.28 0.66
CA VAL A 52 -14.66 30.08 1.06
C VAL A 52 -14.27 31.53 1.03
N ASP A 53 -14.95 32.31 0.21
CA ASP A 53 -14.64 33.74 -0.06
C ASP A 53 -13.15 33.95 -0.43
N GLY A 54 -12.60 33.01 -1.22
CA GLY A 54 -11.22 33.03 -1.72
C GLY A 54 -10.16 32.49 -0.74
N VAL A 55 -10.52 32.07 0.48
CA VAL A 55 -9.58 31.56 1.50
C VAL A 55 -9.71 30.08 1.63
N GLY A 56 -8.57 29.37 1.68
CA GLY A 56 -8.51 27.92 1.87
C GLY A 56 -8.94 27.49 3.27
N VAL A 57 -10.02 26.69 3.37
CA VAL A 57 -10.58 26.19 4.62
C VAL A 57 -10.82 24.69 4.57
N LYS A 58 -10.82 24.01 5.72
CA LYS A 58 -11.16 22.59 5.84
C LYS A 58 -12.66 22.42 6.06
N SER A 59 -13.38 22.05 5.01
CA SER A 59 -14.85 21.98 5.02
C SER A 59 -15.42 20.93 6.00
N CYS A 60 -14.62 19.98 6.47
CA CYS A 60 -15.00 18.97 7.47
C CYS A 60 -15.13 19.53 8.90
N SER A 61 -14.70 20.75 9.15
CA SER A 61 -14.80 21.44 10.45
C SER A 61 -15.60 22.75 10.40
N LEU A 62 -16.32 22.98 9.30
CA LEU A 62 -17.12 24.17 9.08
C LEU A 62 -18.60 23.79 8.89
N LEU A 63 -19.51 24.42 9.63
CA LEU A 63 -20.94 24.19 9.46
C LEU A 63 -21.42 24.83 8.15
N ALA A 64 -22.29 24.15 7.42
CA ALA A 64 -22.90 24.68 6.20
C ALA A 64 -23.63 26.03 6.46
N LEU A 65 -24.32 26.12 7.59
CA LEU A 65 -25.01 27.37 8.01
C LEU A 65 -24.07 28.55 8.25
N ALA A 66 -22.80 28.29 8.60
CA ALA A 66 -21.80 29.36 8.75
C ALA A 66 -21.33 29.93 7.41
N CYS A 67 -21.65 29.24 6.29
CA CYS A 67 -21.33 29.66 4.93
C CYS A 67 -22.55 30.27 4.21
N ASP A 68 -23.63 30.65 4.94
CA ASP A 68 -24.77 31.30 4.33
C ASP A 68 -24.36 32.63 3.67
N GLY A 69 -24.68 32.80 2.38
CA GLY A 69 -24.26 33.95 1.58
C GLY A 69 -22.82 33.90 1.04
N ALA A 70 -22.01 32.94 1.42
CA ALA A 70 -20.61 32.83 1.01
C ALA A 70 -20.43 32.35 -0.43
N THR A 71 -19.24 32.59 -1.01
CA THR A 71 -18.80 32.04 -2.29
C THR A 71 -17.84 30.87 -2.02
N VAL A 72 -18.21 29.66 -2.44
CA VAL A 72 -17.43 28.44 -2.26
C VAL A 72 -16.88 27.98 -3.60
N THR A 73 -15.57 27.70 -3.66
CA THR A 73 -14.93 27.07 -4.81
C THR A 73 -14.35 25.73 -4.40
N THR A 74 -14.73 24.68 -5.13
CA THR A 74 -14.20 23.33 -4.98
C THR A 74 -13.26 22.98 -6.14
N ILE A 75 -12.60 21.82 -6.09
CA ILE A 75 -11.69 21.37 -7.15
C ILE A 75 -12.36 21.30 -8.53
N GLU A 76 -13.65 20.98 -8.58
CA GLU A 76 -14.45 20.92 -9.82
C GLU A 76 -14.63 22.31 -10.46
N GLY A 77 -14.52 23.38 -9.67
CA GLY A 77 -14.64 24.76 -10.12
C GLY A 77 -13.34 25.42 -10.57
N LEU A 78 -12.18 24.74 -10.43
CA LEU A 78 -10.90 25.32 -10.84
C LEU A 78 -10.67 25.28 -12.36
N ALA A 79 -11.05 24.20 -13.02
CA ALA A 79 -10.99 24.08 -14.48
C ALA A 79 -12.13 24.89 -15.12
N VAL A 80 -11.80 25.80 -16.05
CA VAL A 80 -12.76 26.66 -16.72
C VAL A 80 -12.76 26.36 -18.22
N ASP A 81 -13.94 26.20 -18.81
CA ASP A 81 -14.13 25.91 -20.26
C ASP A 81 -13.27 24.75 -20.78
N GLY A 82 -13.10 23.70 -19.96
CA GLY A 82 -12.31 22.53 -20.30
C GLY A 82 -10.79 22.71 -20.22
N LYS A 83 -10.32 23.90 -19.81
CA LYS A 83 -8.89 24.16 -19.56
C LYS A 83 -8.58 23.94 -18.10
N LEU A 84 -7.51 23.17 -17.84
CA LEU A 84 -7.00 22.96 -16.50
C LEU A 84 -6.49 24.28 -15.90
N HIS A 85 -6.64 24.42 -14.58
CA HIS A 85 -5.95 25.46 -13.84
C HIS A 85 -4.43 25.16 -13.86
N PRO A 86 -3.52 26.18 -13.92
CA PRO A 86 -2.07 25.95 -13.96
C PRO A 86 -1.56 25.00 -12.87
N MET A 87 -2.13 25.07 -11.67
CA MET A 87 -1.78 24.13 -10.58
C MET A 87 -2.21 22.69 -10.87
N GLN A 88 -3.40 22.48 -11.47
CA GLN A 88 -3.85 21.14 -11.88
C GLN A 88 -2.92 20.57 -12.97
N GLU A 89 -2.53 21.39 -13.93
CA GLU A 89 -1.62 21.01 -15.00
C GLU A 89 -0.23 20.66 -14.45
N ALA A 90 0.29 21.43 -13.49
CA ALA A 90 1.57 21.16 -12.83
C ALA A 90 1.54 19.84 -12.06
N PHE A 91 0.45 19.51 -11.36
CA PHE A 91 0.32 18.22 -10.67
C PHE A 91 0.32 17.05 -11.66
N HIS A 92 -0.27 17.19 -12.84
CA HIS A 92 -0.23 16.20 -13.91
C HIS A 92 1.18 16.07 -14.52
N GLU A 93 1.82 17.19 -14.84
CA GLU A 93 3.13 17.21 -15.50
C GLU A 93 4.25 16.63 -14.61
N TYR A 94 4.26 16.98 -13.32
CA TYR A 94 5.31 16.59 -12.38
C TYR A 94 4.98 15.33 -11.57
N HIS A 95 3.91 14.58 -11.94
CA HIS A 95 3.47 13.42 -11.19
C HIS A 95 3.24 13.73 -9.69
N GLY A 96 2.58 14.84 -9.40
CA GLY A 96 2.29 15.33 -8.05
C GLY A 96 1.23 14.52 -7.30
N LEU A 97 0.82 13.36 -7.84
CA LEU A 97 -0.21 12.49 -7.25
C LEU A 97 0.06 11.02 -7.56
N GLN A 98 -0.55 10.13 -6.76
CA GLN A 98 -0.63 8.69 -7.06
C GLN A 98 -2.06 8.18 -6.94
N CYS A 99 -2.58 7.86 -5.73
CA CYS A 99 -3.96 7.37 -5.59
C CYS A 99 -5.03 8.46 -5.84
N GLY A 100 -4.68 9.73 -5.80
CA GLY A 100 -5.58 10.85 -6.10
C GLY A 100 -6.44 11.32 -4.93
N PHE A 101 -6.55 10.57 -3.82
CA PHE A 101 -7.49 10.89 -2.75
C PHE A 101 -7.17 12.21 -2.01
N CYS A 102 -5.89 12.50 -1.71
CA CYS A 102 -5.49 13.77 -1.09
C CYS A 102 -5.36 14.91 -2.10
N THR A 103 -5.35 14.62 -3.39
CA THR A 103 -4.92 15.54 -4.45
C THR A 103 -5.81 16.77 -4.61
N PRO A 104 -7.16 16.69 -4.59
CA PRO A 104 -8.01 17.86 -4.63
C PRO A 104 -7.68 18.84 -3.51
N GLY A 105 -7.61 18.38 -2.27
CA GLY A 105 -7.26 19.21 -1.12
C GLY A 105 -5.84 19.79 -1.19
N MET A 106 -4.87 19.05 -1.74
CA MET A 106 -3.50 19.54 -1.98
C MET A 106 -3.49 20.68 -3.01
N ILE A 107 -4.17 20.52 -4.13
CA ILE A 107 -4.27 21.54 -5.19
C ILE A 107 -4.96 22.80 -4.64
N MET A 108 -6.08 22.65 -3.92
CA MET A 108 -6.80 23.79 -3.32
C MET A 108 -5.90 24.53 -2.31
N SER A 109 -5.18 23.80 -1.46
CA SER A 109 -4.20 24.39 -0.53
C SER A 109 -3.05 25.08 -1.24
N ALA A 110 -2.55 24.50 -2.34
CA ALA A 110 -1.46 25.07 -3.13
C ALA A 110 -1.88 26.39 -3.81
N VAL A 111 -3.09 26.45 -4.37
CA VAL A 111 -3.64 27.68 -4.96
C VAL A 111 -3.78 28.78 -3.89
N ASP A 112 -4.27 28.44 -2.70
CA ASP A 112 -4.36 29.37 -1.57
C ASP A 112 -2.97 29.88 -1.12
N MET A 113 -1.95 28.98 -1.06
CA MET A 113 -0.56 29.38 -0.77
C MET A 113 -0.05 30.44 -1.76
N VAL A 114 -0.23 30.20 -3.06
CA VAL A 114 0.22 31.13 -4.10
C VAL A 114 -0.54 32.47 -4.00
N ASN A 115 -1.82 32.45 -3.77
CA ASN A 115 -2.64 33.66 -3.64
C ASN A 115 -2.25 34.52 -2.43
N ARG A 116 -1.80 33.88 -1.33
CA ARG A 116 -1.36 34.58 -0.12
C ARG A 116 0.10 35.04 -0.15
N SER A 117 0.99 34.20 -0.70
CA SER A 117 2.46 34.40 -0.57
C SER A 117 3.12 34.93 -1.85
N GLY A 118 2.42 34.97 -2.99
CA GLY A 118 3.01 35.38 -4.28
C GLY A 118 4.14 34.43 -4.72
N ASN A 119 5.30 35.00 -5.10
CA ASN A 119 6.43 34.28 -5.69
C ASN A 119 7.42 33.68 -4.68
N ASP A 120 7.31 34.00 -3.40
CA ASP A 120 8.29 33.61 -2.37
C ASP A 120 8.01 32.21 -1.81
N LEU A 121 7.87 31.23 -2.72
CA LEU A 121 7.57 29.84 -2.39
C LEU A 121 8.75 28.92 -2.73
N ASP A 122 9.79 28.94 -1.90
CA ASP A 122 10.84 27.94 -1.98
C ASP A 122 10.33 26.54 -1.46
N ALA A 123 11.11 25.52 -1.71
CA ALA A 123 10.74 24.16 -1.33
C ALA A 123 10.51 23.99 0.18
N GLN A 124 11.28 24.69 1.01
CA GLN A 124 11.16 24.61 2.46
C GLN A 124 9.87 25.28 2.96
N THR A 125 9.56 26.44 2.43
CA THR A 125 8.31 27.18 2.71
C THR A 125 7.09 26.34 2.31
N ILE A 126 7.11 25.74 1.11
CA ILE A 126 6.04 24.84 0.65
C ILE A 126 5.87 23.66 1.61
N ARG A 127 6.96 22.99 1.98
CA ARG A 127 6.92 21.86 2.91
C ARG A 127 6.32 22.23 4.26
N ALA A 128 6.72 23.36 4.83
CA ALA A 128 6.18 23.87 6.08
C ALA A 128 4.68 24.20 5.97
N GLN A 129 4.25 24.84 4.88
CA GLN A 129 2.84 25.18 4.66
C GLN A 129 1.96 23.95 4.36
N LEU A 130 2.53 22.84 3.91
CA LEU A 130 1.83 21.58 3.75
C LEU A 130 1.63 20.78 5.05
N ALA A 131 2.02 21.29 6.20
CA ALA A 131 1.87 20.60 7.49
C ALA A 131 0.42 20.13 7.78
N GLY A 132 -0.57 20.82 7.25
CA GLY A 132 -2.00 20.50 7.36
C GLY A 132 -2.56 19.65 6.19
N ASN A 133 -1.73 19.10 5.32
CA ASN A 133 -2.12 18.31 4.15
C ASN A 133 -1.29 17.02 4.11
N LEU A 134 -1.95 15.89 4.36
CA LEU A 134 -1.30 14.58 4.44
C LEU A 134 -1.41 13.81 3.12
N CYS A 135 -0.29 13.17 2.74
CA CYS A 135 -0.23 12.20 1.66
C CYS A 135 0.52 10.95 2.10
N ARG A 136 -0.02 9.77 1.80
CA ARG A 136 0.62 8.49 2.15
C ARG A 136 1.41 7.88 0.99
N CYS A 137 1.16 8.33 -0.24
CA CYS A 137 1.63 7.68 -1.46
C CYS A 137 2.95 8.23 -2.01
N THR A 138 3.15 9.56 -1.96
CA THR A 138 4.11 10.27 -2.84
C THR A 138 5.45 10.61 -2.18
N GLY A 139 5.53 10.56 -0.85
CA GLY A 139 6.68 11.12 -0.13
C GLY A 139 6.82 12.64 -0.29
N TYR A 140 5.78 13.31 -0.77
CA TYR A 140 5.68 14.77 -1.01
C TYR A 140 6.64 15.35 -2.05
N HIS A 141 7.64 14.59 -2.50
CA HIS A 141 8.71 15.05 -3.37
C HIS A 141 8.16 15.73 -4.64
N ASN A 142 7.36 15.01 -5.41
CA ASN A 142 6.77 15.51 -6.64
C ASN A 142 5.62 16.52 -6.40
N ILE A 143 4.94 16.45 -5.26
CA ILE A 143 3.96 17.47 -4.84
C ILE A 143 4.65 18.83 -4.70
N VAL A 144 5.79 18.89 -4.00
CA VAL A 144 6.54 20.15 -3.82
C VAL A 144 7.01 20.71 -5.16
N LYS A 145 7.55 19.86 -6.05
CA LYS A 145 7.93 20.26 -7.42
C LYS A 145 6.73 20.78 -8.22
N ALA A 146 5.60 20.10 -8.15
CA ALA A 146 4.37 20.51 -8.84
C ALA A 146 3.88 21.88 -8.33
N ILE A 147 3.91 22.12 -7.01
CA ILE A 147 3.51 23.40 -6.44
C ILE A 147 4.45 24.54 -6.89
N GLN A 148 5.77 24.32 -6.92
CA GLN A 148 6.73 25.29 -7.42
C GLN A 148 6.46 25.66 -8.89
N ALA A 149 6.27 24.64 -9.74
CA ALA A 149 5.98 24.84 -11.15
C ALA A 149 4.60 25.51 -11.38
N GLY A 150 3.57 25.08 -10.64
CA GLY A 150 2.24 25.66 -10.68
C GLY A 150 2.21 27.11 -10.21
N ALA A 151 2.98 27.44 -9.17
CA ALA A 151 3.14 28.82 -8.71
C ALA A 151 3.75 29.73 -9.78
N ALA A 152 4.82 29.27 -10.45
CA ALA A 152 5.45 29.98 -11.57
C ALA A 152 4.46 30.13 -12.75
N ALA A 153 3.72 29.10 -13.09
CA ALA A 153 2.74 29.13 -14.18
C ALA A 153 1.53 30.04 -13.90
N MET A 154 1.05 30.11 -12.65
CA MET A 154 0.00 31.06 -12.23
C MET A 154 0.44 32.52 -12.44
N GLN A 155 1.73 32.78 -12.61
CA GLN A 155 2.32 34.10 -12.84
C GLN A 155 2.78 34.31 -14.30
N GLY A 156 2.43 33.40 -15.18
CA GLY A 156 2.66 33.48 -16.61
C GLY A 156 3.93 32.82 -17.11
N ALA A 157 4.63 32.03 -16.29
CA ALA A 157 5.72 31.19 -16.77
C ALA A 157 5.16 30.03 -17.63
N GLU A 158 5.83 29.70 -18.73
CA GLU A 158 5.50 28.53 -19.53
C GLU A 158 5.91 27.24 -18.78
N MET A 159 4.98 26.28 -18.71
CA MET A 159 5.32 24.95 -18.21
C MET A 159 6.00 24.14 -19.30
N PRO A 160 7.09 23.42 -18.97
CA PRO A 160 7.68 22.50 -19.92
C PRO A 160 6.67 21.38 -20.27
N VAL A 161 6.31 21.26 -21.53
CA VAL A 161 5.51 20.15 -22.02
C VAL A 161 6.47 19.01 -22.38
N THR A 162 6.42 17.93 -21.66
CA THR A 162 7.20 16.71 -21.99
C THR A 162 6.54 16.04 -23.20
N ALA A 163 6.96 16.39 -24.39
CA ALA A 163 6.62 15.65 -25.60
C ALA A 163 7.51 14.40 -25.67
N GLY A 164 6.98 13.23 -25.35
CA GLY A 164 7.72 11.97 -25.34
C GLY A 164 7.05 10.88 -26.18
N SER A 165 7.82 9.88 -26.58
CA SER A 165 7.31 8.63 -27.07
C SER A 165 6.46 7.97 -25.98
N SER A 166 5.56 7.05 -26.33
CA SER A 166 4.65 6.40 -25.38
C SER A 166 5.00 4.91 -25.17
N GLY A 167 6.20 4.50 -25.56
CA GLY A 167 6.68 3.13 -25.44
C GLY A 167 7.21 2.76 -24.05
N ILE A 168 7.73 1.55 -23.95
CA ILE A 168 8.41 1.05 -22.75
C ILE A 168 9.71 1.84 -22.52
N GLY A 169 9.95 2.25 -21.27
CA GLY A 169 11.12 3.06 -20.88
C GLY A 169 10.89 4.56 -20.87
N GLU A 170 9.75 5.00 -21.41
CA GLU A 170 9.43 6.42 -21.50
C GLU A 170 8.66 6.91 -20.24
N PRO A 171 8.93 8.15 -19.76
CA PRO A 171 8.28 8.74 -18.59
C PRO A 171 6.89 9.30 -18.94
N VAL A 172 5.99 8.43 -19.41
CA VAL A 172 4.65 8.84 -19.86
C VAL A 172 3.81 9.33 -18.69
N ARG A 173 3.17 10.50 -18.85
CA ARG A 173 2.19 11.04 -17.90
C ARG A 173 1.00 10.12 -17.76
N ARG A 174 0.46 10.00 -16.56
CA ARG A 174 -0.63 9.07 -16.29
C ARG A 174 -1.95 9.53 -16.89
N LYS A 175 -2.62 8.61 -17.57
CA LYS A 175 -3.96 8.83 -18.19
C LYS A 175 -5.03 9.10 -17.14
N GLU A 176 -4.96 8.39 -16.01
CA GLU A 176 -5.90 8.47 -14.91
C GLU A 176 -5.84 9.79 -14.12
N ASP A 177 -4.76 10.55 -14.22
CA ASP A 177 -4.59 11.80 -13.46
C ASP A 177 -5.69 12.83 -13.75
N LEU A 178 -6.11 12.95 -15.02
CA LEU A 178 -7.07 13.96 -15.43
C LEU A 178 -8.39 13.90 -14.65
N ARG A 179 -8.92 12.69 -14.37
CA ARG A 179 -10.12 12.57 -13.55
C ARG A 179 -9.86 12.92 -12.09
N LEU A 180 -8.67 12.53 -11.57
CA LEU A 180 -8.30 12.70 -10.16
C LEU A 180 -8.03 14.18 -9.79
N ILE A 181 -7.42 14.96 -10.68
CA ILE A 181 -7.12 16.37 -10.46
C ILE A 181 -8.30 17.31 -10.73
N THR A 182 -9.37 16.81 -11.35
CA THR A 182 -10.57 17.60 -11.68
C THR A 182 -11.80 17.25 -10.83
N GLY A 183 -11.62 16.46 -9.76
CA GLY A 183 -12.70 16.04 -8.87
C GLY A 183 -13.64 14.98 -9.45
N LYS A 184 -13.26 14.32 -10.54
CA LYS A 184 -14.01 13.25 -11.21
C LYS A 184 -13.57 11.83 -10.84
N GLY A 185 -12.63 11.70 -9.91
CA GLY A 185 -12.29 10.42 -9.30
C GLY A 185 -13.52 9.84 -8.59
N CYS A 186 -13.68 8.53 -8.63
CA CYS A 186 -14.80 7.84 -7.98
C CYS A 186 -14.25 6.84 -6.97
N PHE A 187 -14.34 7.16 -5.70
CA PHE A 187 -13.91 6.30 -4.61
C PHE A 187 -15.11 5.57 -3.97
N SER A 188 -14.84 4.64 -3.05
CA SER A 188 -15.91 3.79 -2.50
C SER A 188 -17.04 4.59 -1.83
N ASP A 189 -16.72 5.71 -1.16
CA ASP A 189 -17.71 6.58 -0.51
C ASP A 189 -18.51 7.45 -1.50
N ASP A 190 -18.08 7.58 -2.76
CA ASP A 190 -18.78 8.34 -3.78
C ASP A 190 -19.93 7.54 -4.41
N VAL A 191 -19.94 6.22 -4.19
CA VAL A 191 -21.00 5.35 -4.71
C VAL A 191 -22.28 5.54 -3.89
N ASN A 192 -23.37 5.92 -4.57
CA ASN A 192 -24.70 6.06 -3.98
C ASN A 192 -25.74 5.34 -4.83
N LEU A 193 -26.61 4.56 -4.19
CA LEU A 193 -27.66 3.81 -4.86
C LEU A 193 -29.05 4.34 -4.47
N PRO A 194 -30.04 4.27 -5.38
CA PRO A 194 -31.40 4.69 -5.06
C PRO A 194 -31.97 3.95 -3.83
N ARG A 195 -32.64 4.67 -2.94
CA ARG A 195 -33.26 4.16 -1.72
C ARG A 195 -32.29 3.53 -0.72
N GLN A 196 -30.99 3.85 -0.81
CA GLN A 196 -30.01 3.34 0.16
C GLN A 196 -30.32 3.77 1.60
N VAL A 197 -29.88 2.95 2.53
CA VAL A 197 -29.87 3.18 3.97
C VAL A 197 -28.44 3.10 4.48
N TYR A 198 -28.22 3.51 5.72
CA TYR A 198 -26.89 3.65 6.27
C TYR A 198 -26.66 2.73 7.46
N ALA A 199 -25.49 2.14 7.53
CA ALA A 199 -25.05 1.30 8.64
C ALA A 199 -23.99 2.00 9.49
N VAL A 200 -24.05 1.79 10.80
CA VAL A 200 -23.01 2.15 11.78
C VAL A 200 -22.69 0.93 12.62
N MET A 201 -21.39 0.67 12.83
CA MET A 201 -20.94 -0.45 13.66
C MET A 201 -20.86 -0.04 15.12
N VAL A 202 -21.44 -0.85 16.01
CA VAL A 202 -21.19 -0.76 17.45
C VAL A 202 -19.92 -1.57 17.74
N ARG A 203 -18.91 -0.90 18.26
CA ARG A 203 -17.59 -1.51 18.48
C ARG A 203 -17.28 -1.67 19.95
N SER A 204 -16.55 -2.74 20.27
CA SER A 204 -16.10 -2.99 21.64
C SER A 204 -15.12 -1.91 22.10
N PRO A 205 -15.34 -1.29 23.27
CA PRO A 205 -14.38 -0.44 23.93
C PRO A 205 -13.33 -1.23 24.74
N HIS A 206 -13.47 -2.56 24.83
CA HIS A 206 -12.57 -3.43 25.60
C HIS A 206 -11.58 -4.15 24.70
N GLY A 207 -10.33 -4.24 25.15
CA GLY A 207 -9.31 -5.05 24.52
C GLY A 207 -9.57 -6.56 24.68
N HIS A 208 -10.20 -6.98 25.79
CA HIS A 208 -10.62 -8.36 26.02
C HIS A 208 -11.81 -8.39 27.00
N ALA A 209 -12.95 -8.87 26.56
CA ALA A 209 -14.14 -8.98 27.41
C ALA A 209 -15.11 -10.04 26.90
N ARG A 210 -15.83 -10.72 27.80
CA ARG A 210 -17.03 -11.50 27.46
C ARG A 210 -18.19 -10.55 27.19
N ILE A 211 -18.98 -10.84 26.17
CA ILE A 211 -20.24 -10.18 25.87
C ILE A 211 -21.34 -10.94 26.62
N LEU A 212 -21.90 -10.34 27.68
CA LEU A 212 -22.89 -10.98 28.52
C LEU A 212 -24.30 -10.80 27.94
N ALA A 213 -24.60 -9.58 27.45
CA ALA A 213 -25.87 -9.23 26.83
C ALA A 213 -25.70 -8.04 25.87
N ILE A 214 -26.58 -7.96 24.86
CA ILE A 214 -26.75 -6.82 23.99
C ILE A 214 -28.20 -6.40 24.01
N ASP A 215 -28.51 -5.23 24.61
CA ASP A 215 -29.82 -4.61 24.61
C ASP A 215 -29.97 -3.66 23.41
N ILE A 216 -30.91 -3.99 22.54
CA ILE A 216 -31.19 -3.26 21.30
C ILE A 216 -32.52 -2.51 21.33
N GLN A 217 -33.30 -2.59 22.42
CA GLN A 217 -34.67 -2.10 22.45
C GLN A 217 -34.77 -0.58 22.26
N HIS A 218 -33.94 0.15 22.97
CA HIS A 218 -33.91 1.63 22.85
C HIS A 218 -33.46 2.09 21.48
N ALA A 219 -32.48 1.38 20.91
CA ALA A 219 -32.01 1.65 19.55
C ALA A 219 -33.07 1.40 18.49
N LEU A 220 -33.83 0.29 18.60
CA LEU A 220 -34.93 -0.04 17.68
C LEU A 220 -36.10 0.95 17.80
N ALA A 221 -36.30 1.56 18.96
CA ALA A 221 -37.33 2.57 19.15
C ALA A 221 -36.92 3.98 18.66
N SER A 222 -35.65 4.18 18.30
CA SER A 222 -35.12 5.48 17.83
C SER A 222 -35.67 5.81 16.44
N PRO A 223 -36.14 7.07 16.19
CA PRO A 223 -36.64 7.47 14.90
C PRO A 223 -35.66 7.24 13.75
N GLY A 224 -36.13 6.62 12.67
CA GLY A 224 -35.32 6.36 11.47
C GLY A 224 -34.47 5.09 11.56
N VAL A 225 -34.36 4.44 12.70
CA VAL A 225 -33.69 3.14 12.82
C VAL A 225 -34.58 2.04 12.25
N LEU A 226 -34.03 1.24 11.35
CA LEU A 226 -34.75 0.18 10.63
C LEU A 226 -34.45 -1.22 11.20
N ALA A 227 -33.21 -1.43 11.64
CA ALA A 227 -32.77 -2.69 12.21
C ALA A 227 -31.52 -2.50 13.10
N VAL A 228 -31.39 -3.38 14.09
CA VAL A 228 -30.14 -3.57 14.84
C VAL A 228 -29.80 -5.06 14.75
N LEU A 229 -28.67 -5.37 14.14
CA LEU A 229 -28.22 -6.72 13.85
C LEU A 229 -27.05 -7.10 14.75
N THR A 230 -27.13 -8.32 15.32
CA THR A 230 -26.11 -8.85 16.23
C THR A 230 -25.51 -10.15 15.70
N ALA A 231 -24.51 -10.68 16.38
CA ALA A 231 -23.92 -11.99 16.04
C ALA A 231 -24.96 -13.12 16.09
N ARG A 232 -26.02 -13.02 16.94
CA ARG A 232 -27.11 -13.99 16.99
C ARG A 232 -27.86 -14.05 15.66
N ASP A 233 -28.16 -12.89 15.06
CA ASP A 233 -28.83 -12.81 13.76
C ASP A 233 -27.94 -13.33 12.63
N MET A 234 -26.65 -12.97 12.68
CA MET A 234 -25.64 -13.40 11.73
C MET A 234 -25.49 -14.93 11.69
N LEU A 235 -25.38 -15.55 12.87
CA LEU A 235 -25.24 -17.00 12.98
C LEU A 235 -26.53 -17.71 12.57
N ALA A 236 -27.72 -17.17 12.93
CA ALA A 236 -29.01 -17.70 12.53
C ALA A 236 -29.20 -17.71 11.00
N ASP A 237 -28.68 -16.73 10.31
CA ASP A 237 -28.69 -16.65 8.83
C ASP A 237 -27.54 -17.45 8.15
N GLY A 238 -26.67 -18.10 8.94
CA GLY A 238 -25.65 -19.01 8.46
C GLY A 238 -24.40 -18.34 7.86
N LEU A 239 -24.12 -17.09 8.24
CA LEU A 239 -22.88 -16.44 7.85
C LEU A 239 -21.68 -17.18 8.48
N ARG A 240 -20.57 -17.20 7.73
CA ARG A 240 -19.33 -17.88 8.10
C ARG A 240 -18.24 -16.88 8.50
N PRO A 241 -17.21 -17.36 9.23
CA PRO A 241 -16.03 -16.54 9.51
C PRO A 241 -15.33 -16.10 8.22
N ILE A 242 -14.54 -15.04 8.32
CA ILE A 242 -13.61 -14.61 7.26
C ILE A 242 -12.67 -15.77 6.91
N PRO A 243 -12.52 -16.12 5.62
CA PRO A 243 -11.56 -17.13 5.20
C PRO A 243 -10.14 -16.73 5.61
N HIS A 244 -9.48 -17.58 6.38
CA HIS A 244 -8.09 -17.37 6.78
C HIS A 244 -7.13 -18.19 5.91
N HIS A 245 -6.10 -17.52 5.42
CA HIS A 245 -4.98 -18.11 4.72
C HIS A 245 -3.70 -17.76 5.48
N PRO A 246 -3.35 -18.52 6.55
CA PRO A 246 -2.23 -18.17 7.43
C PRO A 246 -0.91 -18.01 6.68
N PHE A 247 -0.68 -18.82 5.65
CA PHE A 247 0.52 -18.80 4.84
C PHE A 247 0.30 -18.19 3.46
N ALA A 248 1.37 -17.65 2.88
CA ALA A 248 1.40 -17.30 1.48
C ALA A 248 1.25 -18.56 0.59
N LEU A 249 0.57 -18.41 -0.54
CA LEU A 249 0.14 -19.54 -1.37
C LEU A 249 1.06 -19.78 -2.58
N HIS A 250 2.12 -19.00 -2.75
CA HIS A 250 3.01 -19.16 -3.90
C HIS A 250 3.91 -20.39 -3.72
N PRO A 251 4.10 -21.24 -4.74
CA PRO A 251 4.91 -22.46 -4.62
C PRO A 251 6.38 -22.25 -4.24
N ALA A 252 6.93 -21.06 -4.55
CA ALA A 252 8.32 -20.72 -4.20
C ALA A 252 8.48 -20.26 -2.73
N ASP A 253 7.40 -20.02 -2.00
CA ASP A 253 7.48 -19.63 -0.60
C ASP A 253 7.85 -20.81 0.30
N ILE A 254 8.65 -20.56 1.35
CA ILE A 254 8.96 -21.59 2.34
C ILE A 254 7.69 -22.09 3.03
N ARG A 255 7.68 -23.37 3.40
CA ARG A 255 6.60 -23.98 4.18
C ARG A 255 7.02 -24.06 5.64
N MET A 256 6.21 -23.47 6.52
CA MET A 256 6.39 -23.57 7.97
C MET A 256 5.34 -24.52 8.56
N VAL A 257 5.79 -25.44 9.39
CA VAL A 257 4.95 -26.38 10.11
C VAL A 257 5.39 -26.43 11.58
N ASN A 258 4.47 -26.72 12.47
CA ASN A 258 4.83 -26.90 13.88
C ASN A 258 5.85 -28.04 14.04
N THR A 259 6.87 -27.80 14.85
CA THR A 259 7.94 -28.78 15.11
C THR A 259 7.43 -30.09 15.74
N ASP A 260 6.30 -30.02 16.45
CA ASP A 260 5.63 -31.17 17.05
C ASP A 260 4.62 -31.86 16.10
N GLY A 261 4.49 -31.37 14.86
CA GLY A 261 3.57 -31.91 13.86
C GLY A 261 2.08 -31.54 14.07
N THR A 262 1.75 -30.76 15.10
CA THR A 262 0.35 -30.34 15.31
C THR A 262 -0.10 -29.34 14.23
N PRO A 263 -1.40 -29.31 13.90
CA PRO A 263 -1.94 -28.29 13.01
C PRO A 263 -1.77 -26.89 13.60
N VAL A 264 -1.53 -25.90 12.73
CA VAL A 264 -1.55 -24.48 13.11
C VAL A 264 -2.95 -24.13 13.63
N PHE A 265 -3.00 -23.47 14.79
CA PHE A 265 -4.29 -23.00 15.32
C PHE A 265 -4.82 -21.84 14.47
N ALA A 266 -5.98 -22.04 13.86
CA ALA A 266 -6.66 -21.05 13.03
C ALA A 266 -7.86 -20.46 13.79
N ALA A 267 -7.64 -19.33 14.47
CA ALA A 267 -8.68 -18.63 15.22
C ALA A 267 -9.77 -18.08 14.28
N PRO A 268 -11.06 -18.43 14.46
CA PRO A 268 -12.12 -17.91 13.59
C PRO A 268 -12.33 -16.42 13.77
N HIS A 269 -12.59 -15.71 12.66
CA HIS A 269 -12.88 -14.27 12.66
C HIS A 269 -14.29 -14.03 12.11
N TYR A 270 -15.27 -13.98 12.99
CA TYR A 270 -16.64 -13.66 12.60
C TYR A 270 -16.82 -12.16 12.33
N PRO A 271 -17.67 -11.76 11.40
CA PRO A 271 -17.95 -10.34 11.12
C PRO A 271 -18.48 -9.54 12.32
N LEU A 272 -19.26 -10.17 13.20
CA LEU A 272 -19.66 -9.65 14.50
C LEU A 272 -19.21 -10.63 15.58
N ALA A 273 -18.62 -10.14 16.66
CA ALA A 273 -18.13 -10.96 17.76
C ALA A 273 -19.29 -11.70 18.46
N PRO A 274 -19.30 -13.05 18.53
CA PRO A 274 -20.44 -13.81 19.03
C PRO A 274 -20.52 -13.88 20.56
N ASP A 275 -19.38 -13.96 21.23
CA ASP A 275 -19.30 -14.29 22.66
C ASP A 275 -18.29 -13.43 23.42
N LYS A 276 -17.26 -12.97 22.71
CA LYS A 276 -16.10 -12.33 23.31
C LYS A 276 -15.49 -11.29 22.36
N ALA A 277 -15.31 -10.06 22.83
CA ALA A 277 -14.49 -9.08 22.17
C ALA A 277 -13.01 -9.35 22.51
N ARG A 278 -12.17 -9.41 21.50
CA ARG A 278 -10.76 -9.80 21.61
C ARG A 278 -9.76 -8.67 21.32
N TYR A 279 -10.25 -7.53 20.81
CA TYR A 279 -9.48 -6.30 20.64
C TYR A 279 -10.40 -5.07 20.66
N VAL A 280 -9.86 -3.92 21.00
CA VAL A 280 -10.57 -2.63 20.92
C VAL A 280 -10.94 -2.33 19.47
N GLY A 281 -12.23 -2.04 19.24
CA GLY A 281 -12.72 -1.76 17.89
C GLY A 281 -13.33 -2.97 17.17
N GLU A 282 -13.33 -4.16 17.76
CA GLU A 282 -14.04 -5.32 17.21
C GLU A 282 -15.56 -5.06 17.17
N ALA A 283 -16.20 -5.30 16.02
CA ALA A 283 -17.62 -5.05 15.84
C ALA A 283 -18.47 -6.07 16.62
N VAL A 284 -19.45 -5.59 17.39
CA VAL A 284 -20.36 -6.43 18.21
C VAL A 284 -21.81 -6.35 17.75
N ALA A 285 -22.21 -5.22 17.14
CA ALA A 285 -23.53 -5.06 16.53
C ALA A 285 -23.45 -4.06 15.36
N MET A 286 -24.50 -4.01 14.54
CA MET A 286 -24.65 -3.07 13.43
C MET A 286 -26.04 -2.45 13.47
N VAL A 287 -26.10 -1.12 13.46
CA VAL A 287 -27.36 -0.35 13.39
C VAL A 287 -27.56 0.13 11.96
N ILE A 288 -28.79 -0.02 11.45
CA ILE A 288 -29.19 0.37 10.11
C ILE A 288 -30.32 1.40 10.21
N ALA A 289 -30.17 2.56 9.55
CA ALA A 289 -31.17 3.61 9.59
C ALA A 289 -31.30 4.35 8.25
N ASP A 290 -32.34 5.16 8.11
CA ASP A 290 -32.62 5.94 6.89
C ASP A 290 -31.58 7.03 6.62
N THR A 291 -30.88 7.52 7.66
CA THR A 291 -29.81 8.52 7.56
C THR A 291 -28.60 8.11 8.40
N VAL A 292 -27.42 8.65 8.06
CA VAL A 292 -26.20 8.45 8.87
C VAL A 292 -26.40 8.97 10.29
N ALA A 293 -27.05 10.11 10.45
CA ALA A 293 -27.34 10.71 11.76
C ALA A 293 -28.20 9.78 12.63
N ALA A 294 -29.32 9.27 12.09
CA ALA A 294 -30.18 8.33 12.80
C ALA A 294 -29.46 6.99 13.12
N ALA A 295 -28.56 6.52 12.23
CA ALA A 295 -27.77 5.32 12.49
C ALA A 295 -26.77 5.53 13.64
N LYS A 296 -26.13 6.69 13.73
CA LYS A 296 -25.23 7.07 14.84
C LYS A 296 -25.99 7.25 16.14
N ASP A 297 -27.10 8.01 16.14
CA ASP A 297 -27.96 8.22 17.31
C ASP A 297 -28.47 6.87 17.83
N GLY A 298 -28.87 5.94 16.91
CA GLY A 298 -29.28 4.60 17.27
C GLY A 298 -28.14 3.73 17.82
N ALA A 299 -26.93 3.87 17.30
CA ALA A 299 -25.77 3.11 17.76
C ALA A 299 -25.38 3.45 19.20
N GLU A 300 -25.54 4.73 19.62
CA GLU A 300 -25.32 5.18 20.99
C GLU A 300 -26.33 4.61 21.99
N LEU A 301 -27.51 4.16 21.53
CA LEU A 301 -28.56 3.57 22.33
C LEU A 301 -28.47 2.04 22.46
N VAL A 302 -27.51 1.39 21.78
CA VAL A 302 -27.25 -0.04 21.95
C VAL A 302 -26.49 -0.27 23.25
N GLY A 303 -27.12 -0.91 24.21
CA GLY A 303 -26.49 -1.30 25.47
C GLY A 303 -25.76 -2.64 25.33
N VAL A 304 -24.46 -2.66 25.64
CA VAL A 304 -23.69 -3.90 25.69
C VAL A 304 -23.13 -4.10 27.10
N ASP A 305 -23.50 -5.25 27.70
CA ASP A 305 -22.99 -5.63 29.01
C ASP A 305 -21.74 -6.51 28.83
N TYR A 306 -20.62 -6.06 29.39
CA TYR A 306 -19.32 -6.70 29.27
C TYR A 306 -18.79 -7.18 30.61
N ALA A 307 -18.15 -8.35 30.62
CA ALA A 307 -17.26 -8.77 31.69
C ALA A 307 -15.81 -8.67 31.19
N ALA A 308 -15.08 -7.68 31.67
CA ALA A 308 -13.67 -7.45 31.29
C ALA A 308 -12.80 -8.67 31.68
N LEU A 309 -11.84 -9.00 30.83
CA LEU A 309 -10.86 -10.06 31.00
C LEU A 309 -9.44 -9.48 30.93
N PRO A 310 -8.44 -10.16 31.51
CA PRO A 310 -7.05 -9.80 31.33
C PRO A 310 -6.67 -9.80 29.84
N ALA A 311 -5.97 -8.76 29.39
CA ALA A 311 -5.51 -8.62 28.01
C ALA A 311 -3.98 -8.79 27.92
N VAL A 312 -3.50 -9.27 26.76
CA VAL A 312 -2.09 -9.32 26.41
C VAL A 312 -1.90 -8.67 25.03
N THR A 313 -1.08 -7.61 24.96
CA THR A 313 -0.83 -6.85 23.73
C THR A 313 0.61 -6.95 23.23
N ASN A 314 1.55 -7.25 24.13
CA ASN A 314 2.97 -7.35 23.82
C ASN A 314 3.31 -8.72 23.22
N THR A 315 4.04 -8.75 22.12
CA THR A 315 4.42 -9.95 21.37
C THR A 315 5.23 -10.97 22.20
N ILE A 316 6.21 -10.49 22.95
CA ILE A 316 7.06 -11.35 23.79
C ILE A 316 6.26 -11.90 24.97
N ALA A 317 5.45 -11.06 25.61
CA ALA A 317 4.59 -11.48 26.72
C ALA A 317 3.53 -12.47 26.27
N ALA A 318 2.94 -12.32 25.08
CA ALA A 318 1.97 -13.24 24.54
C ALA A 318 2.54 -14.66 24.29
N ALA A 319 3.86 -14.76 24.04
CA ALA A 319 4.54 -16.03 23.83
C ALA A 319 4.85 -16.80 25.14
N GLN A 320 4.61 -16.20 26.33
CA GLN A 320 4.90 -16.84 27.61
C GLN A 320 3.82 -17.86 27.95
N PRO A 321 4.17 -18.96 28.65
CA PRO A 321 3.21 -20.02 29.01
C PRO A 321 2.07 -19.56 29.92
N ASP A 322 2.31 -18.54 30.74
CA ASP A 322 1.37 -17.98 31.73
C ASP A 322 0.60 -16.75 31.22
N ALA A 323 0.79 -16.38 29.94
CA ALA A 323 0.09 -15.26 29.32
C ALA A 323 -1.45 -15.46 29.34
N PRO A 324 -2.25 -14.39 29.55
CA PRO A 324 -3.68 -14.45 29.36
C PRO A 324 -4.04 -15.00 27.98
N ARG A 325 -4.88 -16.05 27.92
CA ARG A 325 -5.27 -16.67 26.65
C ARG A 325 -6.30 -15.82 25.91
N VAL A 326 -6.01 -15.51 24.66
CA VAL A 326 -6.94 -14.81 23.76
C VAL A 326 -8.09 -15.73 23.34
N TRP A 327 -7.78 -17.02 23.14
CA TRP A 327 -8.71 -18.08 22.74
C TRP A 327 -8.72 -19.19 23.78
N ASP A 328 -9.91 -19.51 24.34
CA ASP A 328 -10.04 -20.55 25.36
C ASP A 328 -9.76 -21.95 24.78
N GLU A 329 -10.00 -22.14 23.48
CA GLU A 329 -9.80 -23.39 22.76
C GLU A 329 -8.33 -23.69 22.43
N ALA A 330 -7.46 -22.67 22.48
CA ALA A 330 -6.04 -22.82 22.23
C ALA A 330 -5.32 -23.22 23.52
N SER A 331 -4.31 -24.11 23.43
CA SER A 331 -3.47 -24.51 24.58
C SER A 331 -2.55 -23.38 25.04
N SER A 332 -2.17 -22.47 24.13
CA SER A 332 -1.38 -21.25 24.36
C SER A 332 -1.70 -20.20 23.32
N ASN A 333 -1.13 -18.99 23.46
CA ASN A 333 -1.23 -17.98 22.42
C ASN A 333 -0.26 -18.23 21.25
N VAL A 334 0.67 -19.19 21.35
CA VAL A 334 1.55 -19.59 20.25
C VAL A 334 0.77 -20.45 19.27
N CYS A 335 0.53 -19.95 18.08
CA CYS A 335 -0.23 -20.61 17.02
C CYS A 335 0.64 -21.39 16.05
N LEU A 336 1.90 -20.98 15.90
CA LEU A 336 2.93 -21.61 15.08
C LEU A 336 4.25 -21.60 15.84
N ASP A 337 4.99 -22.71 15.78
CA ASP A 337 6.34 -22.86 16.30
C ASP A 337 7.14 -23.75 15.35
N ALA A 338 7.88 -23.12 14.44
CA ALA A 338 8.58 -23.80 13.34
C ALA A 338 10.09 -23.57 13.39
N ASP A 339 10.86 -24.56 12.98
CA ASP A 339 12.29 -24.44 12.69
C ASP A 339 12.48 -24.27 11.18
N VAL A 340 13.37 -23.34 10.78
CA VAL A 340 13.67 -23.03 9.38
C VAL A 340 15.19 -22.95 9.19
N GLY A 341 15.71 -23.61 8.15
CA GLY A 341 17.15 -23.72 7.86
C GLY A 341 17.80 -24.97 8.43
N ASP A 342 19.14 -24.98 8.48
CA ASP A 342 19.95 -26.14 8.90
C ASP A 342 20.59 -25.86 10.28
N ARG A 343 20.04 -26.50 11.30
CA ARG A 343 20.51 -26.36 12.69
C ARG A 343 21.92 -26.87 12.90
N ASP A 344 22.25 -28.05 12.34
CA ASP A 344 23.53 -28.73 12.59
C ASP A 344 24.67 -28.02 11.84
N ALA A 345 24.48 -27.68 10.56
CA ALA A 345 25.45 -26.90 9.80
C ALA A 345 25.70 -25.52 10.43
N THR A 346 24.64 -24.89 10.94
CA THR A 346 24.74 -23.60 11.64
C THR A 346 25.53 -23.73 12.94
N ALA A 347 25.23 -24.73 13.77
CA ALA A 347 25.97 -24.98 15.03
C ALA A 347 27.45 -25.27 14.76
N ALA A 348 27.79 -26.06 13.73
CA ALA A 348 29.17 -26.33 13.33
C ALA A 348 29.90 -25.06 12.87
N ALA A 349 29.21 -24.16 12.15
CA ALA A 349 29.78 -22.86 11.74
C ALA A 349 30.05 -21.94 12.92
N PHE A 350 29.12 -21.84 13.89
CA PHE A 350 29.28 -21.04 15.09
C PHE A 350 30.44 -21.56 15.98
N ALA A 351 30.68 -22.89 16.01
CA ALA A 351 31.77 -23.47 16.79
C ALA A 351 33.18 -23.08 16.30
N ARG A 352 33.32 -22.66 15.02
CA ARG A 352 34.60 -22.23 14.43
C ARG A 352 34.69 -20.71 14.22
N ALA A 353 33.67 -19.96 14.64
CA ALA A 353 33.65 -18.51 14.49
C ALA A 353 34.72 -17.80 15.31
N ALA A 354 35.42 -16.84 14.75
CA ALA A 354 36.32 -15.94 15.48
C ALA A 354 35.52 -14.85 16.20
N HIS A 355 34.41 -14.44 15.62
CA HIS A 355 33.53 -13.41 16.15
C HIS A 355 32.08 -13.86 16.11
N ILE A 356 31.35 -13.58 17.18
CA ILE A 356 29.90 -13.77 17.25
C ILE A 356 29.27 -12.46 17.70
N VAL A 357 28.38 -11.93 16.90
CA VAL A 357 27.67 -10.65 17.14
C VAL A 357 26.20 -10.93 17.36
N LYS A 358 25.65 -10.45 18.46
CA LYS A 358 24.25 -10.63 18.83
C LYS A 358 23.48 -9.31 18.72
N PHE A 359 22.22 -9.40 18.25
CA PHE A 359 21.28 -8.30 18.19
C PHE A 359 19.89 -8.77 18.60
N GLU A 360 19.26 -8.01 19.49
CA GLU A 360 17.88 -8.21 19.92
C GLU A 360 17.12 -6.92 19.66
N THR A 361 15.90 -7.02 19.14
CA THR A 361 15.06 -5.86 18.84
C THR A 361 13.59 -6.24 18.69
N TRP A 362 12.73 -5.24 18.80
CA TRP A 362 11.32 -5.32 18.48
C TRP A 362 10.99 -4.30 17.38
N VAL A 363 10.58 -4.79 16.20
CA VAL A 363 10.05 -3.93 15.16
C VAL A 363 8.58 -3.67 15.46
N GLN A 364 8.27 -2.44 15.80
CA GLN A 364 6.98 -2.04 16.33
C GLN A 364 5.84 -2.21 15.31
N ARG A 365 4.62 -2.36 15.85
CA ARG A 365 3.38 -2.41 15.11
C ARG A 365 3.05 -1.04 14.51
N VAL A 366 2.63 -1.02 13.23
CA VAL A 366 2.19 0.16 12.50
C VAL A 366 0.93 -0.13 11.70
N THR A 367 0.28 0.90 11.15
CA THR A 367 -0.87 0.73 10.24
C THR A 367 -0.62 1.39 8.89
N GLY A 368 -1.31 0.89 7.84
CA GLY A 368 -1.13 1.37 6.47
C GLY A 368 -1.58 2.81 6.25
N VAL A 369 -2.58 3.25 6.99
CA VAL A 369 -3.20 4.58 6.90
C VAL A 369 -3.42 5.07 5.47
N PRO A 370 -4.15 4.33 4.60
CA PRO A 370 -4.63 4.90 3.36
C PRO A 370 -5.40 6.20 3.64
N MET A 371 -5.22 7.21 2.80
CA MET A 371 -5.92 8.50 3.02
C MET A 371 -7.43 8.37 2.87
N GLU A 372 -7.91 7.49 1.99
CA GLU A 372 -9.30 7.06 1.92
C GLU A 372 -9.64 6.18 3.14
N PRO A 373 -10.58 6.54 4.02
CA PRO A 373 -11.18 5.59 4.96
C PRO A 373 -11.95 4.53 4.20
N ARG A 374 -12.14 3.33 4.80
CA ARG A 374 -12.92 2.27 4.16
C ARG A 374 -14.38 2.69 4.02
N ALA A 375 -14.99 2.37 2.87
CA ALA A 375 -16.42 2.47 2.65
C ALA A 375 -16.91 1.28 1.82
N ALA A 376 -18.17 0.93 1.96
CA ALA A 376 -18.80 -0.14 1.20
C ALA A 376 -20.29 0.11 1.02
N VAL A 377 -20.82 -0.30 -0.16
CA VAL A 377 -22.25 -0.37 -0.42
C VAL A 377 -22.60 -1.80 -0.79
N GLY A 378 -23.46 -2.42 0.02
CA GLY A 378 -24.06 -3.73 -0.27
C GLY A 378 -25.43 -3.58 -0.89
N ALA A 379 -25.72 -4.35 -1.94
CA ALA A 379 -27.05 -4.43 -2.56
C ALA A 379 -27.44 -5.89 -2.77
N TYR A 380 -28.75 -6.18 -2.76
CA TYR A 380 -29.29 -7.49 -3.04
C TYR A 380 -30.49 -7.39 -3.96
N ASP A 381 -30.45 -8.12 -5.04
CA ASP A 381 -31.59 -8.27 -5.97
C ASP A 381 -32.34 -9.57 -5.65
N ALA A 382 -33.55 -9.45 -5.12
CA ALA A 382 -34.38 -10.59 -4.73
C ALA A 382 -34.91 -11.39 -5.95
N ALA A 383 -34.97 -10.79 -7.15
CA ALA A 383 -35.44 -11.46 -8.35
C ALA A 383 -34.42 -12.44 -8.91
N THR A 384 -33.13 -12.08 -8.82
CA THR A 384 -32.02 -12.90 -9.34
C THR A 384 -31.25 -13.64 -8.24
N GLY A 385 -31.43 -13.24 -6.97
CA GLY A 385 -30.64 -13.73 -5.83
C GLY A 385 -29.22 -13.19 -5.80
N GLN A 386 -28.91 -12.16 -6.59
CA GLN A 386 -27.57 -11.60 -6.73
C GLN A 386 -27.25 -10.59 -5.62
N TYR A 387 -26.08 -10.76 -5.00
CA TYR A 387 -25.45 -9.76 -4.16
C TYR A 387 -24.49 -8.91 -5.00
N THR A 388 -24.51 -7.60 -4.79
CA THR A 388 -23.52 -6.70 -5.35
C THR A 388 -22.83 -5.93 -4.23
N LEU A 389 -21.50 -5.95 -4.21
CA LEU A 389 -20.67 -5.18 -3.29
C LEU A 389 -19.87 -4.15 -4.06
N TYR A 390 -19.97 -2.89 -3.65
CA TYR A 390 -19.08 -1.78 -4.08
C TYR A 390 -18.11 -1.51 -2.93
N ALA A 391 -16.80 -1.76 -3.13
CA ALA A 391 -15.78 -1.54 -2.10
C ALA A 391 -14.38 -1.53 -2.70
N GLY A 392 -13.48 -0.69 -2.14
CA GLY A 392 -12.07 -0.64 -2.52
C GLY A 392 -11.25 -1.76 -1.86
N SER A 393 -10.45 -2.49 -2.65
CA SER A 393 -9.55 -3.55 -2.17
C SER A 393 -8.35 -3.72 -3.14
N SER A 394 -7.57 -4.78 -2.98
CA SER A 394 -6.48 -5.14 -3.91
C SER A 394 -6.94 -5.75 -5.23
N GLY A 395 -8.17 -6.29 -5.30
CA GLY A 395 -8.72 -6.92 -6.49
C GLY A 395 -10.11 -7.48 -6.25
N ALA A 396 -10.97 -7.37 -7.27
CA ALA A 396 -12.38 -7.71 -7.16
C ALA A 396 -12.65 -9.22 -7.07
N VAL A 397 -11.86 -10.04 -7.80
CA VAL A 397 -12.11 -11.50 -7.89
C VAL A 397 -11.95 -12.18 -6.54
N ARG A 398 -10.83 -11.92 -5.86
CA ARG A 398 -10.59 -12.49 -4.52
C ARG A 398 -11.63 -12.01 -3.52
N LEU A 399 -11.96 -10.72 -3.56
CA LEU A 399 -12.99 -10.15 -2.68
C LEU A 399 -14.36 -10.81 -2.90
N LYS A 400 -14.71 -11.13 -4.15
CA LYS A 400 -15.91 -11.89 -4.51
C LYS A 400 -15.92 -13.30 -3.88
N ASP A 401 -14.81 -14.03 -3.98
CA ASP A 401 -14.72 -15.42 -3.49
C ASP A 401 -14.79 -15.46 -1.95
N ASP A 402 -14.09 -14.54 -1.28
CA ASP A 402 -14.12 -14.38 0.17
C ASP A 402 -15.54 -14.02 0.64
N LEU A 403 -16.19 -13.05 -0.03
CA LEU A 403 -17.55 -12.61 0.30
C LEU A 403 -18.57 -13.75 0.11
N ALA A 404 -18.47 -14.51 -0.99
CA ALA A 404 -19.33 -15.66 -1.25
C ALA A 404 -19.20 -16.73 -0.15
N THR A 405 -17.96 -16.98 0.30
CA THR A 405 -17.66 -17.88 1.40
C THR A 405 -18.31 -17.40 2.69
N MET A 406 -18.15 -16.12 3.03
CA MET A 406 -18.73 -15.54 4.27
C MET A 406 -20.26 -15.54 4.25
N LEU A 407 -20.86 -15.19 3.13
CA LEU A 407 -22.33 -15.22 2.95
C LEU A 407 -22.89 -16.64 2.80
N ASN A 408 -22.03 -17.65 2.68
CA ASN A 408 -22.38 -19.05 2.45
C ASN A 408 -23.27 -19.24 1.20
N VAL A 409 -22.87 -18.60 0.08
CA VAL A 409 -23.59 -18.65 -1.20
C VAL A 409 -22.64 -19.01 -2.36
N PRO A 410 -23.15 -19.50 -3.50
CA PRO A 410 -22.31 -19.70 -4.68
C PRO A 410 -21.66 -18.41 -5.17
N ALA A 411 -20.37 -18.44 -5.51
CA ALA A 411 -19.65 -17.26 -6.03
C ALA A 411 -20.32 -16.65 -7.29
N ALA A 412 -21.05 -17.44 -8.07
CA ALA A 412 -21.80 -16.95 -9.22
C ALA A 412 -22.91 -15.94 -8.87
N THR A 413 -23.42 -15.96 -7.64
CA THR A 413 -24.44 -15.02 -7.16
C THR A 413 -23.85 -13.75 -6.53
N VAL A 414 -22.53 -13.58 -6.58
CA VAL A 414 -21.86 -12.42 -6.01
C VAL A 414 -21.18 -11.63 -7.13
N ARG A 415 -21.41 -10.32 -7.17
CA ARG A 415 -20.69 -9.36 -8.00
C ARG A 415 -19.95 -8.39 -7.09
N VAL A 416 -18.72 -8.06 -7.46
CA VAL A 416 -17.92 -7.01 -6.80
C VAL A 416 -17.57 -5.96 -7.83
N VAL A 417 -17.76 -4.70 -7.47
CA VAL A 417 -17.43 -3.53 -8.28
C VAL A 417 -16.47 -2.64 -7.50
N MET A 418 -15.31 -2.39 -8.07
CA MET A 418 -14.28 -1.50 -7.54
C MET A 418 -14.07 -0.35 -8.51
N HIS A 419 -13.99 0.86 -7.97
CA HIS A 419 -13.62 2.06 -8.68
C HIS A 419 -12.19 2.50 -8.32
N ASP A 420 -11.92 3.81 -8.24
CA ASP A 420 -10.64 4.32 -7.74
C ASP A 420 -10.44 3.91 -6.27
N VAL A 421 -9.20 3.64 -5.89
CA VAL A 421 -8.86 3.23 -4.51
C VAL A 421 -7.82 4.18 -3.95
N GLY A 422 -8.16 4.85 -2.85
CA GLY A 422 -7.37 5.89 -2.20
C GLY A 422 -6.21 5.38 -1.34
N GLY A 423 -5.45 4.42 -1.87
CA GLY A 423 -4.32 3.76 -1.23
C GLY A 423 -4.66 2.37 -0.71
N HIS A 424 -3.69 1.47 -0.76
CA HIS A 424 -3.86 0.07 -0.38
C HIS A 424 -2.82 -0.42 0.65
N PHE A 425 -1.55 -0.31 0.31
CA PHE A 425 -0.34 -0.62 1.10
C PHE A 425 -0.29 -2.03 1.72
N GLY A 426 -1.14 -2.96 1.27
CA GLY A 426 -1.25 -4.33 1.78
C GLY A 426 -2.33 -4.51 2.84
N THR A 427 -2.54 -3.58 3.75
CA THR A 427 -3.54 -3.68 4.82
C THR A 427 -4.98 -3.79 4.29
N ARG A 428 -5.24 -3.27 3.09
CA ARG A 428 -6.53 -3.42 2.36
C ARG A 428 -6.56 -4.62 1.40
N GLY A 429 -5.60 -5.53 1.48
CA GLY A 429 -5.48 -6.68 0.58
C GLY A 429 -6.47 -7.81 0.83
N MET A 430 -7.14 -7.82 1.96
CA MET A 430 -8.06 -8.85 2.40
C MET A 430 -9.45 -8.28 2.60
N ILE A 431 -10.47 -9.18 2.67
CA ILE A 431 -11.82 -8.77 3.02
C ILE A 431 -11.90 -8.27 4.47
N TYR A 432 -12.76 -7.29 4.69
CA TYR A 432 -13.09 -6.77 6.01
C TYR A 432 -14.47 -7.23 6.47
N PRO A 433 -14.71 -7.33 7.79
CA PRO A 433 -16.01 -7.73 8.35
C PRO A 433 -17.19 -6.95 7.77
N GLU A 434 -17.03 -5.63 7.68
CA GLU A 434 -18.09 -4.70 7.27
C GLU A 434 -18.57 -4.93 5.83
N PHE A 435 -17.69 -5.44 4.95
CA PHE A 435 -18.06 -5.71 3.55
C PHE A 435 -19.12 -6.83 3.45
N ALA A 436 -18.96 -7.87 4.25
CA ALA A 436 -19.96 -8.94 4.34
C ALA A 436 -21.23 -8.47 5.07
N LEU A 437 -21.06 -7.64 6.12
CA LEU A 437 -22.17 -7.12 6.91
C LEU A 437 -23.12 -6.25 6.09
N VAL A 438 -22.61 -5.32 5.26
CA VAL A 438 -23.48 -4.47 4.42
C VAL A 438 -24.18 -5.28 3.31
N ALA A 439 -23.52 -6.28 2.74
CA ALA A 439 -24.12 -7.16 1.74
C ALA A 439 -25.24 -8.03 2.35
N TRP A 440 -24.97 -8.62 3.52
CA TRP A 440 -25.95 -9.38 4.28
C TRP A 440 -27.14 -8.53 4.73
N ALA A 441 -26.87 -7.35 5.28
CA ALA A 441 -27.88 -6.41 5.74
C ALA A 441 -28.80 -5.97 4.59
N ALA A 442 -28.24 -5.73 3.39
CA ALA A 442 -29.04 -5.33 2.23
C ALA A 442 -30.13 -6.36 1.88
N ARG A 443 -29.81 -7.66 2.02
CA ARG A 443 -30.83 -8.74 1.88
C ARG A 443 -31.89 -8.67 2.98
N ARG A 444 -31.48 -8.42 4.22
CA ARG A 444 -32.41 -8.39 5.37
C ARG A 444 -33.39 -7.22 5.33
N VAL A 445 -32.92 -6.01 4.97
CA VAL A 445 -33.76 -4.83 4.94
C VAL A 445 -34.40 -4.56 3.58
N GLY A 446 -34.05 -5.32 2.54
CA GLY A 446 -34.60 -5.18 1.18
C GLY A 446 -34.23 -3.83 0.49
N ARG A 447 -33.15 -3.21 0.93
CA ARG A 447 -32.62 -1.91 0.42
C ARG A 447 -31.10 -1.94 0.38
N PRO A 448 -30.44 -1.19 -0.51
CA PRO A 448 -28.99 -1.06 -0.45
C PRO A 448 -28.54 -0.48 0.89
N VAL A 449 -27.44 -1.02 1.45
CA VAL A 449 -26.87 -0.57 2.74
C VAL A 449 -25.48 -0.01 2.49
N LYS A 450 -25.26 1.25 2.88
CA LYS A 450 -23.96 1.93 2.82
C LYS A 450 -23.38 2.05 4.22
N TRP A 451 -22.07 1.80 4.32
CA TRP A 451 -21.25 2.07 5.50
C TRP A 451 -20.01 2.84 5.08
N THR A 452 -19.67 3.88 5.84
CA THR A 452 -18.45 4.66 5.67
C THR A 452 -17.73 4.75 7.00
N CYS A 453 -16.48 4.33 7.02
CA CYS A 453 -15.60 4.34 8.18
C CYS A 453 -15.13 5.77 8.50
N GLU A 454 -15.24 6.18 9.74
CA GLU A 454 -14.56 7.39 10.20
C GLU A 454 -13.06 7.12 10.46
N ARG A 455 -12.22 8.16 10.48
CA ARG A 455 -10.77 7.95 10.65
C ARG A 455 -10.42 7.37 12.02
N ILE A 456 -11.07 7.80 13.09
CA ILE A 456 -10.88 7.23 14.43
C ILE A 456 -11.30 5.76 14.44
N GLU A 457 -12.44 5.44 13.83
CA GLU A 457 -12.90 4.07 13.65
C GLU A 457 -11.88 3.23 12.84
N ALA A 458 -11.26 3.82 11.79
CA ALA A 458 -10.25 3.16 10.99
C ALA A 458 -9.01 2.79 11.81
N PHE A 459 -8.54 3.64 12.72
CA PHE A 459 -7.37 3.34 13.56
C PHE A 459 -7.59 2.11 14.44
N VAL A 460 -8.78 1.89 14.97
CA VAL A 460 -9.09 0.74 15.84
C VAL A 460 -9.53 -0.50 15.06
N SER A 461 -9.91 -0.37 13.77
CA SER A 461 -10.50 -1.47 13.01
C SER A 461 -9.77 -1.83 11.71
N ASP A 462 -8.93 -0.95 11.14
CA ASP A 462 -8.09 -1.30 9.98
C ASP A 462 -7.01 -2.29 10.40
N TYR A 463 -6.79 -3.32 9.58
CA TYR A 463 -5.69 -4.26 9.80
C TYR A 463 -4.36 -3.54 9.91
N GLN A 464 -3.54 -3.97 10.85
CA GLN A 464 -2.22 -3.42 11.14
C GLN A 464 -1.11 -4.30 10.52
N GLY A 465 0.13 -3.86 10.60
CA GLY A 465 1.27 -4.60 10.06
C GLY A 465 2.47 -4.58 10.98
N ARG A 466 3.53 -5.30 10.61
CA ARG A 466 4.77 -5.47 11.38
C ARG A 466 4.53 -6.24 12.68
N ASP A 467 5.13 -5.78 13.80
CA ASP A 467 5.07 -6.39 15.14
C ASP A 467 5.85 -7.70 15.21
N LEU A 468 7.16 -7.60 15.05
CA LEU A 468 8.09 -8.70 15.03
C LEU A 468 9.16 -8.52 16.12
N ALA A 469 9.23 -9.42 17.09
CA ALA A 469 10.34 -9.51 18.02
C ALA A 469 11.39 -10.47 17.47
N VAL A 470 12.65 -10.03 17.43
CA VAL A 470 13.76 -10.77 16.81
C VAL A 470 14.95 -10.82 17.77
N GLU A 471 15.51 -12.02 17.91
CA GLU A 471 16.82 -12.28 18.47
C GLU A 471 17.65 -12.95 17.39
N ALA A 472 18.79 -12.37 17.01
CA ALA A 472 19.64 -12.91 15.95
C ALA A 472 21.12 -12.80 16.27
N GLU A 473 21.89 -13.77 15.83
CA GLU A 473 23.34 -13.81 15.93
C GLU A 473 23.97 -14.03 14.55
N LEU A 474 25.08 -13.35 14.31
CA LEU A 474 25.94 -13.49 13.12
C LEU A 474 27.31 -14.00 13.54
N ALA A 475 27.75 -15.09 12.95
CA ALA A 475 29.07 -15.68 13.12
C ALA A 475 29.99 -15.25 11.97
N LEU A 476 31.20 -14.77 12.30
CA LEU A 476 32.22 -14.36 11.33
C LEU A 476 33.56 -15.08 11.63
N ASP A 477 34.37 -15.25 10.59
CA ASP A 477 35.80 -15.62 10.76
C ASP A 477 36.65 -14.41 11.15
N ALA A 478 37.96 -14.61 11.31
CA ALA A 478 38.91 -13.56 11.70
C ALA A 478 39.06 -12.45 10.64
N ASP A 479 38.76 -12.75 9.39
CA ASP A 479 38.85 -11.82 8.27
C ASP A 479 37.52 -11.08 8.02
N GLY A 480 36.45 -11.41 8.73
CA GLY A 480 35.14 -10.82 8.62
C GLY A 480 34.23 -11.48 7.54
N ASN A 481 34.55 -12.67 7.06
CA ASN A 481 33.63 -13.42 6.22
C ASN A 481 32.49 -14.00 7.06
N PHE A 482 31.26 -13.92 6.57
CA PHE A 482 30.10 -14.48 7.25
C PHE A 482 30.11 -15.99 7.16
N LEU A 483 29.96 -16.66 8.29
CA LEU A 483 29.95 -18.12 8.39
C LEU A 483 28.54 -18.68 8.55
N ALA A 484 27.73 -18.04 9.40
CA ALA A 484 26.35 -18.46 9.64
C ALA A 484 25.54 -17.38 10.36
N MET A 485 24.20 -17.54 10.31
CA MET A 485 23.23 -16.81 11.13
C MET A 485 22.36 -17.78 11.91
N ARG A 486 21.93 -17.38 13.12
CA ARG A 486 20.89 -18.10 13.86
C ARG A 486 20.05 -17.13 14.71
N GLY A 487 18.85 -17.57 15.09
CA GLY A 487 18.02 -16.72 15.95
C GLY A 487 16.60 -17.23 16.14
N SER A 488 15.76 -16.33 16.65
CA SER A 488 14.34 -16.56 16.88
C SER A 488 13.53 -15.33 16.48
N ASN A 489 12.47 -15.55 15.70
CA ASN A 489 11.51 -14.54 15.31
C ASN A 489 10.14 -14.85 15.93
N ILE A 490 9.48 -13.86 16.53
CA ILE A 490 8.11 -13.97 17.04
C ILE A 490 7.26 -12.91 16.36
N GLY A 491 6.38 -13.32 15.46
CA GLY A 491 5.41 -12.44 14.78
C GLY A 491 4.07 -12.43 15.50
N ASN A 492 3.46 -11.25 15.63
CA ASN A 492 2.18 -11.07 16.29
C ASN A 492 1.04 -11.00 15.25
N ALA A 493 0.12 -11.96 15.28
CA ALA A 493 -1.03 -12.01 14.38
C ALA A 493 -2.20 -11.10 14.82
N GLY A 494 -2.15 -10.52 16.02
CA GLY A 494 -3.29 -9.88 16.67
C GLY A 494 -4.32 -10.90 17.14
N ALA A 495 -5.57 -10.50 17.29
CA ALA A 495 -6.62 -11.35 17.89
C ALA A 495 -7.01 -12.57 17.04
N HIS A 496 -6.74 -12.54 15.74
CA HIS A 496 -7.15 -13.57 14.79
C HIS A 496 -6.00 -14.00 13.88
N THR A 497 -5.86 -15.30 13.65
CA THR A 497 -4.76 -15.92 12.88
C THR A 497 -4.94 -15.78 11.37
N GLY A 498 -5.21 -14.57 10.90
CA GLY A 498 -5.58 -14.36 9.51
C GLY A 498 -4.45 -14.48 8.51
N ASN A 499 -3.20 -14.17 8.90
CA ASN A 499 -2.05 -14.22 8.00
C ASN A 499 -0.72 -14.17 8.73
N PHE A 500 0.19 -15.10 8.44
CA PHE A 500 1.58 -15.14 8.93
C PHE A 500 2.60 -14.72 7.87
N SER A 501 2.14 -14.16 6.73
CA SER A 501 3.08 -13.75 5.66
C SER A 501 4.21 -12.84 6.13
N PRO A 502 4.03 -11.88 7.06
CA PRO A 502 5.16 -11.08 7.54
C PRO A 502 6.27 -11.93 8.16
N LEU A 503 5.94 -12.94 8.97
CA LEU A 503 6.90 -13.86 9.55
C LEU A 503 7.55 -14.75 8.49
N GLN A 504 6.74 -15.37 7.62
CA GLN A 504 7.20 -16.29 6.56
C GLN A 504 8.12 -15.56 5.57
N LYS A 505 7.65 -14.43 5.02
CA LYS A 505 8.38 -13.62 4.04
C LYS A 505 9.66 -12.99 4.58
N GLY A 506 9.69 -12.71 5.87
CA GLY A 506 10.91 -12.24 6.53
C GLY A 506 11.96 -13.35 6.61
N VAL A 507 11.63 -14.49 7.18
CA VAL A 507 12.60 -15.57 7.41
C VAL A 507 13.23 -16.05 6.10
N GLU A 508 12.46 -16.18 5.01
CA GLU A 508 12.97 -16.70 3.73
C GLU A 508 14.08 -15.87 3.09
N ILE A 509 14.23 -14.60 3.45
CA ILE A 509 15.28 -13.70 2.95
C ILE A 509 16.15 -13.06 4.05
N MET A 510 16.19 -13.66 5.22
CA MET A 510 16.90 -13.14 6.40
C MET A 510 18.40 -12.90 6.14
N SER A 511 19.03 -13.67 5.24
CA SER A 511 20.43 -13.48 4.82
C SER A 511 20.63 -12.29 3.86
N SER A 512 19.56 -11.64 3.38
CA SER A 512 19.64 -10.59 2.35
C SER A 512 20.44 -11.04 1.12
N ILE A 513 21.21 -10.15 0.51
CA ILE A 513 22.07 -10.41 -0.64
C ILE A 513 23.52 -10.77 -0.24
N TYR A 514 23.69 -11.23 0.99
CA TYR A 514 25.00 -11.61 1.49
C TYR A 514 25.24 -13.12 1.43
N ARG A 515 26.51 -13.49 1.24
CA ARG A 515 26.96 -14.86 1.30
C ARG A 515 26.95 -15.35 2.74
N VAL A 516 25.87 -16.04 3.13
CA VAL A 516 25.70 -16.68 4.44
C VAL A 516 25.54 -18.18 4.18
N PRO A 517 26.60 -19.00 4.42
CA PRO A 517 26.59 -20.41 4.04
C PRO A 517 25.59 -21.28 4.81
N ALA A 518 25.26 -20.94 6.05
CA ALA A 518 24.32 -21.69 6.87
C ALA A 518 23.47 -20.75 7.72
N ALA A 519 22.21 -21.11 7.94
CA ALA A 519 21.34 -20.38 8.84
C ALA A 519 20.32 -21.30 9.49
N HIS A 520 19.90 -20.94 10.71
CA HIS A 520 18.81 -21.60 11.43
C HIS A 520 18.03 -20.59 12.26
N PHE A 521 16.70 -20.52 12.04
CA PHE A 521 15.81 -19.67 12.81
C PHE A 521 14.62 -20.45 13.35
N ARG A 522 14.25 -20.17 14.61
CA ARG A 522 12.97 -20.57 15.18
C ARG A 522 11.94 -19.48 14.87
N ALA A 523 10.91 -19.81 14.13
CA ALA A 523 9.85 -18.88 13.71
C ALA A 523 8.56 -19.20 14.47
N ARG A 524 8.08 -18.24 15.29
CA ARG A 524 6.85 -18.38 16.07
C ARG A 524 5.84 -17.32 15.69
N ALA A 525 4.56 -17.69 15.65
CA ALA A 525 3.46 -16.74 15.54
C ALA A 525 2.58 -16.79 16.79
N VAL A 526 2.21 -15.63 17.30
CA VAL A 526 1.35 -15.50 18.49
C VAL A 526 0.07 -14.73 18.18
N VAL A 527 -1.01 -15.03 18.91
CA VAL A 527 -2.19 -14.18 19.01
C VAL A 527 -2.10 -13.27 20.23
N SER A 528 -2.67 -12.08 20.14
CA SER A 528 -2.73 -11.07 21.20
C SER A 528 -4.02 -10.27 21.13
N ASN A 529 -4.35 -9.52 22.19
CA ASN A 529 -5.54 -8.67 22.23
C ASN A 529 -5.32 -7.34 21.49
N THR A 530 -4.93 -7.42 20.22
CA THR A 530 -4.71 -6.29 19.33
C THR A 530 -5.42 -6.53 18.00
N THR A 531 -5.64 -5.47 17.24
CA THR A 531 -6.20 -5.56 15.89
C THR A 531 -5.41 -6.57 15.04
N PRO A 532 -6.05 -7.42 14.21
CA PRO A 532 -5.35 -8.42 13.41
C PRO A 532 -4.30 -7.80 12.48
N THR A 533 -3.14 -8.47 12.35
CA THR A 533 -2.11 -8.06 11.40
C THR A 533 -2.33 -8.65 10.01
N ARG A 534 -1.90 -7.89 9.01
CA ARG A 534 -1.88 -8.27 7.60
C ARG A 534 -0.58 -7.78 6.96
N PRO A 535 -0.26 -8.20 5.72
CA PRO A 535 0.84 -7.62 5.00
C PRO A 535 0.74 -6.08 4.96
N TYR A 536 1.80 -5.39 5.36
CA TYR A 536 2.00 -3.97 5.12
C TYR A 536 3.26 -3.81 4.30
N ARG A 537 3.24 -3.01 3.25
CA ARG A 537 4.24 -2.80 2.19
C ARG A 537 5.59 -3.47 2.46
N SER A 538 5.95 -4.44 1.61
CA SER A 538 7.09 -5.33 1.74
C SER A 538 7.03 -6.39 2.87
N ALA A 539 5.96 -6.46 3.66
CA ALA A 539 5.53 -7.51 4.63
C ALA A 539 6.62 -8.48 5.12
N GLY A 540 7.29 -8.17 6.24
CA GLY A 540 8.34 -8.98 6.85
C GLY A 540 9.75 -8.69 6.35
N ARG A 541 9.90 -8.23 5.11
CA ARG A 541 11.22 -7.96 4.52
C ARG A 541 11.91 -6.74 5.14
N PRO A 542 11.27 -5.58 5.36
CA PRO A 542 11.90 -4.46 6.04
C PRO A 542 12.39 -4.81 7.44
N GLU A 543 11.64 -5.66 8.17
CA GLU A 543 11.97 -6.11 9.51
C GLU A 543 13.28 -6.90 9.53
N VAL A 544 13.44 -7.88 8.64
CA VAL A 544 14.62 -8.75 8.63
C VAL A 544 15.83 -8.10 7.96
N ILE A 545 15.62 -7.27 6.92
CA ILE A 545 16.69 -6.47 6.32
C ILE A 545 17.24 -5.48 7.36
N PHE A 546 16.37 -4.85 8.16
CA PHE A 546 16.81 -4.03 9.29
C PHE A 546 17.70 -4.82 10.25
N VAL A 547 17.31 -6.04 10.65
CA VAL A 547 18.09 -6.88 11.57
C VAL A 547 19.44 -7.24 10.96
N MET A 548 19.48 -7.68 9.70
CA MET A 548 20.74 -8.03 9.01
C MET A 548 21.68 -6.83 8.91
N GLU A 549 21.18 -5.69 8.46
CA GLU A 549 21.98 -4.47 8.29
C GLU A 549 22.48 -3.89 9.62
N ARG A 550 21.71 -4.06 10.71
CA ARG A 550 22.16 -3.73 12.07
C ARG A 550 23.24 -4.68 12.58
N LEU A 551 23.10 -5.98 12.34
CA LEU A 551 24.12 -6.98 12.69
C LEU A 551 25.45 -6.66 12.00
N ILE A 552 25.43 -6.27 10.73
CA ILE A 552 26.65 -5.91 9.98
C ILE A 552 27.31 -4.65 10.59
N ASP A 553 26.54 -3.59 10.88
CA ASP A 553 27.09 -2.38 11.50
C ASP A 553 27.62 -2.64 12.93
N LEU A 554 26.92 -3.50 13.70
CA LEU A 554 27.39 -3.93 15.02
C LEU A 554 28.69 -4.75 14.91
N ALA A 555 28.78 -5.68 13.94
CA ALA A 555 29.97 -6.48 13.70
C ALA A 555 31.15 -5.58 13.28
N ALA A 556 30.95 -4.66 12.36
CA ALA A 556 31.98 -3.73 11.95
C ALA A 556 32.54 -2.96 13.15
N ARG A 557 31.65 -2.42 13.99
CA ARG A 557 32.06 -1.63 15.16
C ARG A 557 32.71 -2.47 16.25
N GLN A 558 32.19 -3.66 16.55
CA GLN A 558 32.68 -4.51 17.64
C GLN A 558 33.99 -5.20 17.30
N CYS A 559 34.19 -5.57 16.02
CA CYS A 559 35.34 -6.34 15.55
C CYS A 559 36.40 -5.48 14.85
N GLY A 560 36.17 -4.17 14.68
CA GLY A 560 37.14 -3.22 14.11
C GLY A 560 37.19 -3.23 12.58
N PHE A 561 36.16 -3.69 11.90
CA PHE A 561 36.06 -3.62 10.43
C PHE A 561 35.47 -2.29 9.96
N ASP A 562 35.85 -1.84 8.76
CA ASP A 562 35.09 -0.81 8.04
C ASP A 562 33.72 -1.37 7.63
N ARG A 563 32.66 -0.63 7.85
CA ARG A 563 31.28 -1.12 7.64
C ARG A 563 30.89 -1.26 6.16
N VAL A 564 31.49 -0.45 5.27
CA VAL A 564 31.28 -0.57 3.82
C VAL A 564 32.09 -1.75 3.29
N GLU A 565 33.35 -1.86 3.72
CA GLU A 565 34.22 -2.98 3.31
C GLU A 565 33.73 -4.34 3.80
N LEU A 566 33.15 -4.40 5.02
CA LEU A 566 32.54 -5.63 5.54
C LEU A 566 31.34 -6.07 4.68
N ARG A 567 30.52 -5.12 4.20
CA ARG A 567 29.45 -5.39 3.23
C ARG A 567 30.03 -5.85 1.90
N ARG A 568 30.96 -5.10 1.32
CA ARG A 568 31.61 -5.41 0.03
C ARG A 568 32.18 -6.82 -0.01
N ARG A 569 32.84 -7.24 1.07
CA ARG A 569 33.43 -8.58 1.22
C ARG A 569 32.40 -9.71 1.16
N ASN A 570 31.24 -9.49 1.72
CA ASN A 570 30.23 -10.52 1.90
C ASN A 570 29.07 -10.44 0.88
N LEU A 571 28.99 -9.39 0.04
CA LEU A 571 28.03 -9.34 -1.05
C LEU A 571 28.24 -10.48 -2.04
N LEU A 572 27.15 -11.05 -2.53
CA LEU A 572 27.20 -12.01 -3.63
C LEU A 572 27.71 -11.33 -4.91
N THR A 573 28.58 -12.00 -5.63
CA THR A 573 29.08 -11.59 -6.92
C THR A 573 28.20 -12.12 -8.05
N GLU A 574 28.26 -11.52 -9.23
CA GLU A 574 27.53 -11.99 -10.42
C GLU A 574 27.89 -13.42 -10.80
N ALA A 575 29.15 -13.82 -10.57
CA ALA A 575 29.65 -15.16 -10.88
C ALA A 575 29.07 -16.26 -9.96
N GLU A 576 28.48 -15.89 -8.82
CA GLU A 576 27.85 -16.81 -7.88
C GLU A 576 26.35 -17.01 -8.16
N LEU A 577 25.79 -16.23 -9.09
CA LEU A 577 24.38 -16.32 -9.46
C LEU A 577 24.16 -17.35 -10.59
N PRO A 578 23.06 -18.12 -10.57
CA PRO A 578 22.02 -18.13 -9.56
C PRO A 578 22.49 -18.69 -8.20
N TYR A 579 22.12 -18.03 -7.10
CA TYR A 579 22.52 -18.39 -5.75
C TYR A 579 21.31 -18.88 -4.94
N THR A 580 21.45 -20.04 -4.30
CA THR A 580 20.45 -20.53 -3.34
C THR A 580 20.84 -20.10 -1.94
N ASN A 581 20.00 -19.26 -1.30
CA ASN A 581 20.25 -18.83 0.06
C ASN A 581 19.98 -19.95 1.08
N PRO A 582 20.40 -19.83 2.36
CA PRO A 582 20.29 -20.89 3.35
C PRO A 582 18.85 -21.31 3.71
N PHE A 583 17.84 -20.60 3.19
CA PHE A 583 16.42 -20.88 3.37
C PHE A 583 15.76 -21.44 2.09
N GLY A 584 16.54 -21.68 1.02
CA GLY A 584 16.08 -22.30 -0.22
C GLY A 584 15.59 -21.34 -1.31
N MET A 585 15.66 -20.01 -1.09
CA MET A 585 15.32 -19.03 -2.13
C MET A 585 16.45 -18.92 -3.16
N ILE A 586 16.09 -18.87 -4.45
CA ILE A 586 17.05 -18.84 -5.56
C ILE A 586 17.09 -17.45 -6.19
N TYR A 587 18.12 -16.68 -5.92
CA TYR A 587 18.38 -15.40 -6.55
C TYR A 587 18.90 -15.59 -7.97
N ASP A 588 18.16 -15.09 -8.96
CA ASP A 588 18.37 -15.41 -10.36
C ASP A 588 19.53 -14.61 -11.01
N SER A 589 19.64 -13.33 -10.66
CA SER A 589 20.63 -12.41 -11.21
C SER A 589 20.72 -11.15 -10.33
N GLY A 590 21.80 -10.38 -10.46
CA GLY A 590 21.98 -9.12 -9.75
C GLY A 590 23.39 -8.57 -9.85
N ALA A 591 23.53 -7.23 -9.88
CA ALA A 591 24.81 -6.50 -9.84
C ALA A 591 24.96 -5.78 -8.48
N TYR A 592 24.96 -6.56 -7.39
CA TYR A 592 24.83 -6.07 -6.01
C TYR A 592 25.98 -5.11 -5.62
N HIS A 593 27.20 -5.42 -6.03
CA HIS A 593 28.37 -4.54 -5.80
C HIS A 593 28.22 -3.20 -6.52
N GLU A 594 27.85 -3.23 -7.79
CA GLU A 594 27.71 -2.01 -8.60
C GLU A 594 26.62 -1.09 -8.03
N VAL A 595 25.47 -1.67 -7.62
CA VAL A 595 24.36 -0.91 -7.05
C VAL A 595 24.74 -0.27 -5.71
N MET A 596 25.50 -0.95 -4.86
CA MET A 596 26.01 -0.38 -3.62
C MET A 596 26.99 0.77 -3.91
N GLU A 597 27.96 0.60 -4.83
CA GLU A 597 28.91 1.66 -5.18
C GLU A 597 28.20 2.89 -5.76
N LYS A 598 27.20 2.70 -6.64
CA LYS A 598 26.38 3.79 -7.16
C LYS A 598 25.63 4.53 -6.03
N ALA A 599 25.09 3.81 -5.06
CA ALA A 599 24.39 4.39 -3.92
C ALA A 599 25.33 5.21 -3.01
N LEU A 600 26.55 4.73 -2.78
CA LEU A 600 27.58 5.46 -2.02
C LEU A 600 27.97 6.76 -2.74
N VAL A 601 28.14 6.74 -4.05
CA VAL A 601 28.44 7.93 -4.86
C VAL A 601 27.25 8.89 -4.84
N LEU A 602 26.04 8.42 -5.09
CA LEU A 602 24.82 9.24 -5.11
C LEU A 602 24.53 9.86 -3.74
N GLY A 603 24.84 9.15 -2.66
CA GLY A 603 24.73 9.59 -1.27
C GLY A 603 25.89 10.50 -0.82
N ASP A 604 26.89 10.69 -1.66
CA ASP A 604 28.06 11.53 -1.34
C ASP A 604 28.77 11.05 -0.06
N TRP A 605 29.02 9.74 -0.01
CA TRP A 605 29.63 9.08 1.15
C TRP A 605 31.04 9.57 1.45
N ALA A 606 31.82 9.86 0.41
CA ALA A 606 33.24 10.22 0.54
C ALA A 606 33.46 11.51 1.35
N ASP A 607 32.61 12.52 1.13
CA ASP A 607 32.74 13.84 1.76
C ASP A 607 31.99 13.96 3.10
N PHE A 608 31.48 12.85 3.62
CA PHE A 608 30.69 12.83 4.85
C PHE A 608 31.49 13.32 6.08
N ALA A 609 32.81 13.05 6.15
CA ALA A 609 33.63 13.45 7.28
C ALA A 609 33.66 14.98 7.47
N GLU A 610 33.69 15.75 6.38
CA GLU A 610 33.64 17.22 6.42
C GLU A 610 32.30 17.71 6.94
N ARG A 611 31.21 17.18 6.40
CA ARG A 611 29.85 17.53 6.84
C ARG A 611 29.58 17.18 8.31
N ARG A 612 30.16 16.07 8.80
CA ARG A 612 30.12 15.70 10.23
C ARG A 612 30.88 16.73 11.07
N ALA A 613 32.04 17.19 10.61
CA ALA A 613 32.82 18.21 11.32
C ALA A 613 32.08 19.54 11.40
N GLU A 614 31.44 19.97 10.32
CA GLU A 614 30.61 21.18 10.29
C GLU A 614 29.41 21.09 11.25
N ALA A 615 28.71 19.95 11.29
CA ALA A 615 27.58 19.71 12.19
C ALA A 615 28.03 19.82 13.65
N ARG A 616 29.21 19.24 14.01
CA ARG A 616 29.78 19.35 15.35
C ARG A 616 30.08 20.79 15.76
N GLN A 617 30.52 21.66 14.82
CA GLN A 617 30.73 23.09 15.12
C GLN A 617 29.41 23.81 15.49
N ARG A 618 28.28 23.29 15.00
CA ARG A 618 26.93 23.79 15.35
C ARG A 618 26.32 23.09 16.57
N GLY A 619 27.06 22.22 17.27
CA GLY A 619 26.57 21.44 18.40
C GLY A 619 25.63 20.30 18.02
N LYS A 620 25.64 19.89 16.74
CA LYS A 620 24.80 18.79 16.23
C LYS A 620 25.59 17.50 16.01
N CYS A 621 24.91 16.37 16.05
CA CYS A 621 25.47 15.06 15.76
C CYS A 621 25.03 14.62 14.38
N ARG A 622 25.98 14.41 13.44
CA ARG A 622 25.66 13.97 12.10
C ARG A 622 26.11 12.53 11.90
N GLY A 623 25.23 11.72 11.32
CA GLY A 623 25.49 10.31 11.07
C GLY A 623 25.02 9.89 9.67
N ILE A 624 25.68 8.86 9.14
CA ILE A 624 25.38 8.29 7.84
C ILE A 624 25.19 6.79 7.95
N GLY A 625 24.23 6.23 7.22
CA GLY A 625 23.98 4.80 7.13
C GLY A 625 23.95 4.33 5.69
N VAL A 626 24.28 3.06 5.48
CA VAL A 626 24.05 2.32 4.24
C VAL A 626 23.31 1.05 4.54
N ALA A 627 22.39 0.64 3.65
CA ALA A 627 21.69 -0.64 3.74
C ALA A 627 21.47 -1.22 2.34
N ASN A 628 21.81 -2.50 2.20
CA ASN A 628 21.56 -3.28 1.00
C ASN A 628 20.34 -4.17 1.23
N TYR A 629 19.57 -4.46 0.18
CA TYR A 629 18.39 -5.29 0.33
C TYR A 629 18.11 -6.15 -0.90
N VAL A 630 17.35 -7.20 -0.67
CA VAL A 630 16.57 -7.92 -1.66
C VAL A 630 15.12 -7.97 -1.21
N ASP A 631 14.19 -7.95 -2.15
CA ASP A 631 12.78 -8.23 -1.92
C ASP A 631 12.36 -9.51 -2.64
N THR A 632 11.28 -10.15 -2.21
CA THR A 632 10.74 -11.38 -2.80
C THR A 632 9.36 -11.12 -3.37
N ALA A 633 9.24 -11.08 -4.68
CA ALA A 633 7.96 -10.93 -5.35
C ALA A 633 7.39 -12.29 -5.74
N THR A 634 6.35 -12.70 -5.02
CA THR A 634 5.58 -13.92 -5.24
C THR A 634 4.09 -13.58 -5.34
N GLY A 635 3.29 -13.77 -4.31
CA GLY A 635 1.84 -13.47 -4.32
C GLY A 635 1.02 -14.53 -5.04
N VAL A 636 -0.21 -14.21 -5.42
CA VAL A 636 -1.06 -15.11 -6.20
C VAL A 636 -0.44 -15.32 -7.59
N PRO A 637 -0.11 -16.57 -7.99
CA PRO A 637 0.73 -16.79 -9.18
C PRO A 637 -0.02 -16.67 -10.51
N ARG A 638 -1.36 -16.66 -10.52
CA ARG A 638 -2.19 -16.65 -11.73
C ARG A 638 -2.68 -15.27 -12.09
N GLU A 639 -2.59 -14.92 -13.39
CA GLU A 639 -3.18 -13.72 -13.96
C GLU A 639 -3.74 -14.01 -15.36
N ARG A 640 -4.76 -13.24 -15.76
CA ARG A 640 -5.39 -13.34 -17.08
C ARG A 640 -5.60 -11.97 -17.70
N ALA A 641 -5.30 -11.83 -19.00
CA ALA A 641 -5.68 -10.67 -19.78
C ALA A 641 -6.46 -11.09 -21.03
N GLU A 642 -7.52 -10.36 -21.34
CA GLU A 642 -8.26 -10.42 -22.59
C GLU A 642 -8.04 -9.12 -23.34
N VAL A 643 -7.49 -9.19 -24.55
CA VAL A 643 -7.20 -8.04 -25.40
C VAL A 643 -8.08 -8.09 -26.64
N THR A 644 -8.82 -7.03 -26.92
CA THR A 644 -9.72 -6.93 -28.08
C THR A 644 -9.42 -5.66 -28.87
N VAL A 645 -9.14 -5.81 -30.14
CA VAL A 645 -8.97 -4.72 -31.11
C VAL A 645 -10.31 -4.45 -31.77
N HIS A 646 -10.82 -3.23 -31.56
CA HIS A 646 -12.11 -2.81 -32.13
C HIS A 646 -11.92 -2.04 -33.46
N PRO A 647 -12.80 -2.26 -34.45
CA PRO A 647 -12.71 -1.57 -35.77
C PRO A 647 -12.71 -0.04 -35.70
N GLU A 648 -13.35 0.53 -34.67
CA GLU A 648 -13.47 1.97 -34.45
C GLU A 648 -12.21 2.64 -33.90
N GLY A 649 -11.08 1.93 -33.83
CA GLY A 649 -9.79 2.51 -33.45
C GLY A 649 -9.47 2.40 -31.94
N ARG A 650 -10.08 1.45 -31.23
CA ARG A 650 -9.85 1.25 -29.79
C ARG A 650 -9.32 -0.16 -29.50
N VAL A 651 -8.48 -0.29 -28.48
CA VAL A 651 -8.03 -1.56 -27.92
C VAL A 651 -8.47 -1.64 -26.44
N ASP A 652 -9.33 -2.62 -26.12
CA ASP A 652 -9.73 -2.92 -24.75
C ASP A 652 -8.84 -4.03 -24.15
N VAL A 653 -8.38 -3.83 -22.92
CA VAL A 653 -7.68 -4.84 -22.10
C VAL A 653 -8.47 -5.09 -20.84
N ILE A 654 -8.98 -6.30 -20.65
CA ILE A 654 -9.63 -6.74 -19.40
C ILE A 654 -8.59 -7.52 -18.61
N ILE A 655 -8.33 -7.10 -17.36
CA ILE A 655 -7.33 -7.72 -16.50
C ILE A 655 -7.75 -7.64 -15.02
N GLY A 656 -7.35 -8.63 -14.21
CA GLY A 656 -7.71 -8.73 -12.80
C GLY A 656 -6.88 -7.85 -11.86
N THR A 657 -5.69 -7.44 -12.28
CA THR A 657 -4.85 -6.49 -11.53
C THR A 657 -5.45 -5.09 -11.62
N VAL A 658 -5.72 -4.46 -10.46
CA VAL A 658 -6.30 -3.10 -10.35
C VAL A 658 -5.25 -2.07 -9.99
N SER A 659 -5.48 -0.79 -10.32
CA SER A 659 -4.68 0.33 -9.81
C SER A 659 -5.22 0.76 -8.44
N THR A 660 -4.31 1.03 -7.51
CA THR A 660 -4.60 1.64 -6.20
C THR A 660 -3.69 2.85 -5.94
N GLY A 661 -3.22 3.46 -7.04
CA GLY A 661 -2.30 4.59 -7.09
C GLY A 661 -1.02 4.37 -7.91
N GLN A 662 -0.72 3.11 -8.32
CA GLN A 662 0.53 2.77 -9.02
C GLN A 662 0.51 3.03 -10.52
N GLY A 663 -0.52 3.66 -11.09
CA GLY A 663 -0.53 4.04 -12.49
C GLY A 663 -0.68 2.90 -13.49
N HIS A 664 -1.40 1.83 -13.14
CA HIS A 664 -1.53 0.66 -14.02
C HIS A 664 -2.35 0.92 -15.28
N GLU A 665 -3.28 1.88 -15.29
CA GLU A 665 -3.99 2.26 -16.51
C GLU A 665 -3.02 2.79 -17.58
N THR A 666 -2.00 3.53 -17.15
CA THR A 666 -0.97 4.08 -18.03
C THR A 666 0.08 3.02 -18.37
N SER A 667 0.68 2.38 -17.38
CA SER A 667 1.78 1.44 -17.62
C SER A 667 1.35 0.21 -18.43
N PHE A 668 0.13 -0.30 -18.25
CA PHE A 668 -0.39 -1.38 -19.09
C PHE A 668 -0.72 -0.89 -20.51
N ALA A 669 -1.21 0.35 -20.66
CA ALA A 669 -1.41 0.93 -21.98
C ALA A 669 -0.08 1.12 -22.73
N GLN A 670 1.02 1.49 -22.06
CA GLN A 670 2.36 1.55 -22.66
C GLN A 670 2.80 0.20 -23.26
N LEU A 671 2.53 -0.91 -22.55
CA LEU A 671 2.82 -2.26 -23.05
C LEU A 671 2.06 -2.54 -24.37
N VAL A 672 0.78 -2.21 -24.41
CA VAL A 672 -0.05 -2.41 -25.62
C VAL A 672 0.41 -1.51 -26.76
N THR A 673 0.72 -0.24 -26.47
CA THR A 673 1.26 0.71 -27.46
C THR A 673 2.58 0.20 -28.06
N GLU A 674 3.50 -0.27 -27.23
CA GLU A 674 4.79 -0.83 -27.68
C GLU A 674 4.60 -2.03 -28.62
N TRP A 675 3.69 -2.94 -28.27
CA TRP A 675 3.59 -4.21 -28.98
C TRP A 675 2.61 -4.21 -30.14
N LEU A 676 1.54 -3.42 -30.07
CA LEU A 676 0.54 -3.33 -31.13
C LEU A 676 0.68 -2.07 -31.99
N GLY A 677 1.60 -1.15 -31.67
CA GLY A 677 1.84 0.06 -32.47
C GLY A 677 0.64 0.99 -32.54
N VAL A 678 -0.17 1.06 -31.47
CA VAL A 678 -1.37 1.91 -31.40
C VAL A 678 -1.11 3.10 -30.49
N PRO A 679 -1.71 4.28 -30.72
CA PRO A 679 -1.64 5.41 -29.81
C PRO A 679 -2.13 5.04 -28.41
N ILE A 680 -1.46 5.55 -27.36
CA ILE A 680 -1.77 5.21 -25.97
C ILE A 680 -3.19 5.64 -25.56
N GLU A 681 -3.71 6.72 -26.17
CA GLU A 681 -5.06 7.22 -25.94
C GLU A 681 -6.13 6.21 -26.39
N ASN A 682 -5.81 5.40 -27.39
CA ASN A 682 -6.70 4.39 -27.96
C ASN A 682 -6.77 3.11 -27.12
N VAL A 683 -5.90 2.96 -26.10
CA VAL A 683 -5.90 1.79 -25.21
C VAL A 683 -6.76 2.07 -23.98
N ARG A 684 -7.72 1.18 -23.71
CA ARG A 684 -8.58 1.24 -22.54
C ARG A 684 -8.34 0.02 -21.64
N ILE A 685 -7.88 0.26 -20.41
CA ILE A 685 -7.73 -0.79 -19.41
C ILE A 685 -9.05 -0.90 -18.63
N ARG A 686 -9.57 -2.11 -18.50
CA ARG A 686 -10.82 -2.44 -17.79
C ARG A 686 -10.54 -3.42 -16.66
N THR A 687 -10.81 -2.99 -15.44
CA THR A 687 -10.54 -3.73 -14.21
C THR A 687 -11.70 -3.57 -13.22
N GLY A 688 -11.63 -4.25 -12.09
CA GLY A 688 -12.43 -3.94 -10.91
C GLY A 688 -13.87 -4.46 -10.88
N ASP A 689 -14.42 -5.00 -11.97
CA ASP A 689 -15.79 -5.51 -12.00
C ASP A 689 -15.84 -6.99 -12.39
N THR A 690 -16.35 -7.82 -11.51
CA THR A 690 -16.41 -9.28 -11.68
C THR A 690 -17.48 -9.74 -12.69
N ASP A 691 -18.28 -8.82 -13.24
CA ASP A 691 -19.14 -9.14 -14.40
C ASP A 691 -18.30 -9.47 -15.64
N PHE A 692 -17.19 -8.80 -15.85
CA PHE A 692 -16.28 -9.07 -16.98
C PHE A 692 -14.91 -9.60 -16.56
N VAL A 693 -14.37 -9.25 -15.37
CA VAL A 693 -13.12 -9.82 -14.83
C VAL A 693 -13.41 -11.18 -14.19
N LYS A 694 -13.02 -12.27 -14.85
CA LYS A 694 -13.32 -13.63 -14.37
C LYS A 694 -12.17 -14.26 -13.58
N VAL A 695 -10.93 -13.85 -13.84
CA VAL A 695 -9.72 -14.36 -13.18
C VAL A 695 -8.81 -13.18 -12.89
N GLY A 696 -8.10 -13.22 -11.74
CA GLY A 696 -7.11 -12.22 -11.38
C GLY A 696 -6.73 -12.29 -9.91
N GLY A 697 -5.46 -12.17 -9.63
CA GLY A 697 -4.93 -12.17 -8.25
C GLY A 697 -5.00 -10.80 -7.56
N GLY A 698 -5.28 -9.73 -8.29
CA GLY A 698 -5.24 -8.36 -7.77
C GLY A 698 -3.81 -7.80 -7.62
N THR A 699 -3.68 -6.67 -6.93
CA THR A 699 -2.42 -5.94 -6.75
C THR A 699 -1.83 -6.17 -5.37
N HIS A 700 -0.73 -6.89 -5.27
CA HIS A 700 0.06 -7.13 -4.05
C HIS A 700 1.41 -7.78 -4.37
N SER A 701 2.35 -7.81 -3.42
CA SER A 701 3.63 -8.56 -3.49
C SER A 701 4.39 -8.35 -4.82
N GLY A 702 4.38 -7.16 -5.38
CA GLY A 702 5.08 -6.85 -6.63
C GLY A 702 4.56 -7.56 -7.90
N ARG A 703 3.47 -8.36 -7.82
CA ARG A 703 2.99 -9.17 -8.95
C ARG A 703 2.36 -8.36 -10.10
N GLY A 704 1.84 -7.16 -9.83
CA GLY A 704 1.01 -6.40 -10.77
C GLY A 704 1.64 -6.27 -12.16
N MET A 705 2.68 -5.45 -12.32
CA MET A 705 3.36 -5.25 -13.60
C MET A 705 4.00 -6.55 -14.12
N ARG A 706 4.61 -7.33 -13.24
CA ARG A 706 5.31 -8.56 -13.60
C ARG A 706 4.41 -9.56 -14.33
N LEU A 707 3.23 -9.86 -13.79
CA LEU A 707 2.31 -10.84 -14.42
C LEU A 707 1.50 -10.22 -15.56
N ALA A 708 1.08 -8.95 -15.40
CA ALA A 708 0.34 -8.25 -16.44
C ALA A 708 1.15 -8.17 -17.75
N SER A 709 2.45 -7.88 -17.67
CA SER A 709 3.30 -7.79 -18.86
C SER A 709 3.37 -9.12 -19.61
N ILE A 710 3.41 -10.26 -18.92
CA ILE A 710 3.43 -11.59 -19.55
C ILE A 710 2.10 -11.86 -20.28
N VAL A 711 0.97 -11.68 -19.59
CA VAL A 711 -0.33 -12.03 -20.19
C VAL A 711 -0.75 -11.04 -21.29
N ILE A 712 -0.39 -9.76 -21.19
CA ILE A 712 -0.62 -8.77 -22.24
C ILE A 712 0.30 -9.04 -23.44
N TRP A 713 1.58 -9.39 -23.20
CA TRP A 713 2.52 -9.80 -24.27
C TRP A 713 1.98 -11.00 -25.05
N ASN A 714 1.64 -12.08 -24.36
CA ASN A 714 1.14 -13.30 -25.00
C ASN A 714 -0.14 -13.02 -25.80
N SER A 715 -1.08 -12.23 -25.25
CA SER A 715 -2.30 -11.84 -25.97
C SER A 715 -1.98 -10.98 -27.20
N SER A 716 -1.03 -10.05 -27.09
CA SER A 716 -0.60 -9.21 -28.22
C SER A 716 0.04 -10.05 -29.34
N GLN A 717 0.87 -11.04 -29.01
CA GLN A 717 1.47 -11.95 -29.99
C GLN A 717 0.40 -12.80 -30.70
N GLN A 718 -0.61 -13.28 -29.99
CA GLN A 718 -1.75 -14.00 -30.58
C GLN A 718 -2.58 -13.10 -31.52
N ILE A 719 -2.80 -11.83 -31.16
CA ILE A 719 -3.46 -10.84 -32.01
C ILE A 719 -2.66 -10.61 -33.28
N ILE A 720 -1.33 -10.44 -33.19
CA ILE A 720 -0.45 -10.26 -34.34
C ILE A 720 -0.51 -11.49 -35.24
N ALA A 721 -0.44 -12.70 -34.67
CA ALA A 721 -0.50 -13.95 -35.44
C ALA A 721 -1.84 -14.12 -36.16
N LYS A 722 -2.98 -13.89 -35.48
CA LYS A 722 -4.32 -13.92 -36.07
C LYS A 722 -4.47 -12.81 -37.13
N GLY A 723 -4.00 -11.60 -36.80
CA GLY A 723 -4.02 -10.44 -37.71
C GLY A 723 -3.19 -10.64 -38.96
N THR A 724 -2.02 -11.30 -38.88
CA THR A 724 -1.17 -11.65 -40.05
C THR A 724 -1.94 -12.53 -41.04
N ARG A 725 -2.66 -13.54 -40.57
CA ARG A 725 -3.44 -14.44 -41.41
C ARG A 725 -4.63 -13.70 -42.04
N LEU A 726 -5.32 -12.85 -41.31
CA LEU A 726 -6.41 -12.01 -41.81
C LEU A 726 -5.89 -10.98 -42.83
N ALA A 727 -4.75 -10.33 -42.54
CA ALA A 727 -4.13 -9.38 -43.45
C ALA A 727 -3.70 -10.03 -44.78
N ALA A 728 -3.19 -11.26 -44.75
CA ALA A 728 -2.85 -12.03 -45.93
C ALA A 728 -4.05 -12.27 -46.83
N LEU A 729 -5.23 -12.58 -46.25
CA LEU A 729 -6.49 -12.69 -46.99
C LEU A 729 -6.91 -11.35 -47.61
N LEU A 730 -6.84 -10.25 -46.86
CA LEU A 730 -7.18 -8.90 -47.34
C LEU A 730 -6.23 -8.41 -48.44
N LEU A 731 -4.94 -8.71 -48.29
CA LEU A 731 -3.90 -8.32 -49.27
C LEU A 731 -3.69 -9.35 -50.39
N ARG A 732 -4.38 -10.50 -50.34
CA ARG A 732 -4.29 -11.59 -51.32
C ARG A 732 -2.84 -12.05 -51.51
N CYS A 733 -2.21 -12.49 -50.45
CA CYS A 733 -0.83 -13.02 -50.41
C CYS A 733 -0.73 -14.11 -49.34
N GLU A 734 0.45 -14.76 -49.23
CA GLU A 734 0.68 -15.77 -48.22
C GLU A 734 1.00 -15.11 -46.86
N PRO A 735 0.60 -15.70 -45.72
CA PRO A 735 0.93 -15.17 -44.37
C PRO A 735 2.43 -14.98 -44.14
N SER A 736 3.31 -15.80 -44.73
CA SER A 736 4.76 -15.71 -44.67
C SER A 736 5.34 -14.43 -45.32
N GLU A 737 4.58 -13.79 -46.21
CA GLU A 737 4.95 -12.55 -46.87
C GLU A 737 4.56 -11.30 -46.04
N ILE A 738 3.89 -11.46 -44.91
CA ILE A 738 3.44 -10.35 -44.07
C ILE A 738 4.44 -10.14 -42.92
N ARG A 739 4.74 -8.86 -42.65
CA ARG A 739 5.44 -8.39 -41.46
C ARG A 739 4.57 -7.38 -40.73
N PHE A 740 4.45 -7.58 -39.41
CA PHE A 740 3.78 -6.62 -38.55
C PHE A 740 4.80 -5.64 -37.95
N ARG A 741 4.56 -4.37 -38.10
CA ARG A 741 5.35 -3.30 -37.47
C ARG A 741 4.50 -2.04 -37.31
N ASP A 742 4.65 -1.33 -36.20
CA ASP A 742 4.04 -0.03 -35.95
C ASP A 742 2.53 0.03 -36.27
N GLY A 743 1.76 -0.97 -35.81
CA GLY A 743 0.31 -1.06 -36.05
C GLY A 743 -0.11 -1.43 -37.45
N ARG A 744 0.79 -1.88 -38.31
CA ARG A 744 0.51 -2.21 -39.71
C ARG A 744 1.05 -3.59 -40.09
N PHE A 745 0.27 -4.28 -40.92
CA PHE A 745 0.64 -5.51 -41.56
C PHE A 745 1.06 -5.17 -43.01
N ALA A 746 2.33 -5.26 -43.32
CA ALA A 746 2.92 -4.90 -44.60
C ALA A 746 3.49 -6.11 -45.33
N MET A 747 3.35 -6.16 -46.65
CA MET A 747 3.95 -7.18 -47.49
C MET A 747 5.46 -7.00 -47.56
N THR A 748 6.20 -8.07 -47.40
CA THR A 748 7.63 -8.10 -47.61
C THR A 748 7.92 -7.94 -49.12
N GLY A 749 8.62 -6.88 -49.53
CA GLY A 749 8.96 -6.63 -50.90
C GLY A 749 7.91 -5.87 -51.75
N GLY A 750 6.94 -5.21 -51.09
CA GLY A 750 5.93 -4.38 -51.75
C GLY A 750 5.41 -3.25 -50.89
N ASP A 751 4.68 -2.30 -51.48
CA ASP A 751 4.14 -1.12 -50.80
C ASP A 751 2.73 -1.35 -50.18
N ARG A 752 2.16 -2.56 -50.40
CA ARG A 752 0.82 -2.86 -49.86
C ARG A 752 0.87 -3.17 -48.38
N SER A 753 0.03 -2.48 -47.62
CA SER A 753 -0.12 -2.71 -46.18
C SER A 753 -1.55 -2.43 -45.74
N VAL A 754 -1.94 -3.00 -44.60
CA VAL A 754 -3.25 -2.78 -43.96
C VAL A 754 -3.04 -2.50 -42.50
N GLY A 755 -3.79 -1.55 -41.94
CA GLY A 755 -3.69 -1.19 -40.51
C GLY A 755 -4.33 -2.24 -39.59
N LEU A 756 -3.92 -2.24 -38.33
CA LEU A 756 -4.45 -3.17 -37.32
C LEU A 756 -5.97 -3.05 -37.16
N PHE A 757 -6.50 -1.84 -37.15
CA PHE A 757 -7.93 -1.58 -37.03
C PHE A 757 -8.70 -1.94 -38.31
N ASP A 758 -8.08 -1.78 -39.49
CA ASP A 758 -8.66 -2.22 -40.76
C ASP A 758 -8.76 -3.74 -40.83
N VAL A 759 -7.75 -4.45 -40.28
CA VAL A 759 -7.79 -5.93 -40.19
C VAL A 759 -8.90 -6.35 -39.21
N ALA A 760 -9.11 -5.63 -38.11
CA ALA A 760 -10.21 -5.90 -37.19
C ALA A 760 -11.58 -5.67 -37.87
N ALA A 761 -11.71 -4.64 -38.69
CA ALA A 761 -12.91 -4.40 -39.49
C ALA A 761 -13.13 -5.51 -40.52
N GLY A 762 -12.06 -5.92 -41.21
CA GLY A 762 -12.10 -7.02 -42.21
C GLY A 762 -12.50 -8.35 -41.57
N ALA A 763 -12.04 -8.66 -40.38
CA ALA A 763 -12.40 -9.87 -39.62
C ALA A 763 -13.91 -10.00 -39.35
N MET A 764 -14.62 -8.86 -39.23
CA MET A 764 -16.08 -8.83 -39.01
C MET A 764 -16.88 -8.90 -40.29
N GLN A 765 -16.28 -8.60 -41.47
CA GLN A 765 -16.94 -8.51 -42.78
C GLN A 765 -16.76 -9.77 -43.63
N LEU A 766 -15.65 -10.50 -43.45
CA LEU A 766 -15.34 -11.70 -44.19
C LEU A 766 -16.24 -12.87 -43.76
N THR A 767 -17.00 -13.45 -44.69
CA THR A 767 -17.97 -14.53 -44.41
C THR A 767 -17.36 -15.93 -44.46
N ASP A 768 -16.35 -16.14 -45.30
CA ASP A 768 -15.74 -17.46 -45.55
C ASP A 768 -14.39 -17.60 -44.82
N LEU A 769 -14.42 -17.35 -43.54
CA LEU A 769 -13.23 -17.51 -42.70
C LEU A 769 -13.16 -18.92 -42.07
N PRO A 770 -11.95 -19.50 -41.96
CA PRO A 770 -11.70 -20.63 -41.07
C PRO A 770 -12.22 -20.36 -39.65
N ASP A 771 -12.68 -21.37 -38.93
CA ASP A 771 -13.32 -21.22 -37.64
C ASP A 771 -12.44 -20.47 -36.59
N ASP A 772 -11.13 -20.69 -36.63
CA ASP A 772 -10.15 -20.05 -35.75
C ASP A 772 -9.86 -18.58 -36.10
N LEU A 773 -10.26 -18.11 -37.27
CA LEU A 773 -10.18 -16.70 -37.68
C LEU A 773 -11.49 -15.93 -37.53
N ARG A 774 -12.62 -16.62 -37.32
CA ARG A 774 -13.92 -15.98 -37.17
C ARG A 774 -14.00 -15.11 -35.89
N GLY A 775 -14.88 -14.11 -35.93
CA GLY A 775 -15.16 -13.22 -34.82
C GLY A 775 -14.13 -12.10 -34.66
N PRO A 776 -14.19 -11.37 -33.54
CA PRO A 776 -13.35 -10.18 -33.32
C PRO A 776 -11.86 -10.50 -33.35
N LEU A 777 -11.05 -9.50 -33.69
CA LEU A 777 -9.59 -9.57 -33.54
C LEU A 777 -9.27 -9.45 -32.06
N ALA A 778 -9.34 -10.57 -31.36
CA ALA A 778 -9.16 -10.65 -29.90
C ALA A 778 -8.33 -11.88 -29.51
N ALA A 779 -7.71 -11.81 -28.37
CA ALA A 779 -6.94 -12.90 -27.76
C ALA A 779 -7.05 -12.88 -26.25
N CYS A 780 -6.76 -14.02 -25.64
CA CYS A 780 -6.74 -14.20 -24.20
C CYS A 780 -5.53 -15.02 -23.78
N SER A 781 -4.80 -14.53 -22.78
CA SER A 781 -3.75 -15.31 -22.11
C SER A 781 -4.10 -15.45 -20.62
N ASP A 782 -3.96 -16.66 -20.10
CA ASP A 782 -4.21 -17.04 -18.70
C ASP A 782 -3.01 -17.86 -18.21
N GLU A 783 -2.16 -17.23 -17.41
CA GLU A 783 -0.86 -17.78 -17.06
C GLU A 783 -0.71 -17.97 -15.56
N THR A 784 0.04 -19.01 -15.19
CA THR A 784 0.47 -19.27 -13.81
C THR A 784 1.99 -19.24 -13.74
N VAL A 785 2.55 -18.29 -13.00
CA VAL A 785 3.99 -18.06 -12.86
C VAL A 785 4.44 -18.51 -11.48
N ASN A 786 5.14 -19.64 -11.41
CA ASN A 786 5.56 -20.28 -10.16
C ASN A 786 7.01 -19.91 -9.73
N VAL A 787 7.64 -18.97 -10.43
CA VAL A 787 9.01 -18.52 -10.12
C VAL A 787 8.93 -17.19 -9.37
N ALA A 788 9.70 -17.06 -8.29
CA ALA A 788 9.84 -15.78 -7.58
C ALA A 788 10.67 -14.77 -8.38
N SER A 789 10.54 -13.49 -8.07
CA SER A 789 11.40 -12.44 -8.61
C SER A 789 12.01 -11.65 -7.45
N PHE A 790 13.25 -11.21 -7.62
CA PHE A 790 14.06 -10.61 -6.57
C PHE A 790 14.53 -9.21 -6.97
N PRO A 791 13.71 -8.16 -6.84
CA PRO A 791 14.20 -6.78 -6.94
C PRO A 791 15.14 -6.50 -5.77
N TYR A 792 16.14 -5.66 -5.98
CA TYR A 792 17.17 -5.37 -4.99
C TYR A 792 17.65 -3.92 -5.12
N GLY A 793 18.42 -3.46 -4.14
CA GLY A 793 18.95 -2.12 -4.16
C GLY A 793 19.89 -1.83 -3.01
N SER A 794 20.38 -0.60 -2.99
CA SER A 794 21.18 -0.04 -1.91
C SER A 794 20.78 1.40 -1.64
N HIS A 795 20.57 1.73 -0.37
CA HIS A 795 20.19 3.07 0.08
C HIS A 795 21.24 3.65 1.02
N VAL A 796 21.42 4.96 0.95
CA VAL A 796 22.25 5.75 1.86
C VAL A 796 21.37 6.83 2.49
N CYS A 797 21.46 6.97 3.80
CA CYS A 797 20.74 8.00 4.55
C CYS A 797 21.73 8.77 5.43
N GLU A 798 21.58 10.10 5.48
CA GLU A 798 22.32 10.97 6.36
C GLU A 798 21.33 11.72 7.27
N VAL A 799 21.59 11.68 8.56
CA VAL A 799 20.75 12.35 9.57
C VAL A 799 21.56 13.37 10.37
N GLU A 800 20.88 14.41 10.85
CA GLU A 800 21.41 15.34 11.82
C GLU A 800 20.55 15.29 13.10
N ILE A 801 21.19 15.19 14.26
CA ILE A 801 20.52 15.03 15.55
C ILE A 801 20.90 16.18 16.46
N ASP A 802 19.89 16.77 17.09
CA ASP A 802 20.11 17.65 18.25
C ASP A 802 20.21 16.79 19.51
N PRO A 803 21.38 16.68 20.14
CA PRO A 803 21.55 15.80 21.30
C PRO A 803 20.84 16.33 22.56
N GLU A 804 20.48 17.62 22.64
CA GLU A 804 19.76 18.21 23.78
C GLU A 804 18.25 17.93 23.68
N LEU A 805 17.70 17.93 22.46
CA LEU A 805 16.27 17.70 22.18
C LEU A 805 15.98 16.25 21.79
N GLY A 806 16.98 15.52 21.32
CA GLY A 806 16.81 14.19 20.69
C GLY A 806 16.14 14.22 19.32
N SER A 807 15.88 15.39 18.74
CA SER A 807 15.25 15.50 17.43
C SER A 807 16.17 14.99 16.32
N VAL A 808 15.60 14.21 15.40
CA VAL A 808 16.29 13.62 14.25
C VAL A 808 15.75 14.24 12.97
N GLU A 809 16.63 14.83 12.16
CA GLU A 809 16.32 15.33 10.84
C GLU A 809 17.02 14.46 9.77
N VAL A 810 16.27 14.01 8.76
CA VAL A 810 16.84 13.36 7.57
C VAL A 810 17.31 14.46 6.63
N VAL A 811 18.61 14.63 6.51
CA VAL A 811 19.20 15.74 5.73
C VAL A 811 19.59 15.33 4.32
N ARG A 812 19.78 14.03 4.06
CA ARG A 812 20.07 13.46 2.74
C ARG A 812 19.55 12.03 2.69
N TYR A 813 18.98 11.65 1.54
CA TYR A 813 18.61 10.26 1.26
C TYR A 813 18.85 9.95 -0.21
N ALA A 814 19.63 8.89 -0.46
CA ALA A 814 19.94 8.40 -1.79
C ALA A 814 19.52 6.94 -1.93
N ALA A 815 18.97 6.58 -3.08
CA ALA A 815 18.50 5.23 -3.38
C ALA A 815 18.89 4.81 -4.79
N VAL A 816 19.44 3.60 -4.92
CA VAL A 816 19.65 2.94 -6.21
C VAL A 816 18.94 1.61 -6.17
N ASP A 817 17.91 1.46 -7.00
CA ASP A 817 17.04 0.28 -7.03
C ASP A 817 17.08 -0.41 -8.40
N ASP A 818 17.19 -1.74 -8.40
CA ASP A 818 17.11 -2.54 -9.62
C ASP A 818 15.70 -3.11 -9.79
N VAL A 819 15.08 -2.74 -10.88
CA VAL A 819 13.73 -3.14 -11.28
C VAL A 819 13.72 -3.98 -12.55
N GLY A 820 14.90 -4.43 -13.00
CA GLY A 820 15.05 -4.96 -14.33
C GLY A 820 14.67 -3.93 -15.39
N ARG A 821 14.05 -4.34 -16.48
CA ARG A 821 13.62 -3.40 -17.52
C ARG A 821 12.49 -2.49 -17.00
N ALA A 822 12.73 -1.18 -16.91
CA ALA A 822 11.75 -0.19 -16.51
C ALA A 822 10.69 0.04 -17.61
N VAL A 823 9.41 0.08 -17.23
CA VAL A 823 8.31 0.41 -18.16
C VAL A 823 8.03 1.91 -18.17
N ASN A 824 7.89 2.51 -17.01
CA ASN A 824 7.65 3.93 -16.84
C ASN A 824 8.50 4.46 -15.68
N PRO A 825 9.64 5.09 -15.95
CA PRO A 825 10.55 5.59 -14.92
C PRO A 825 9.90 6.60 -13.97
N LEU A 826 8.99 7.46 -14.47
CA LEU A 826 8.27 8.45 -13.67
C LEU A 826 7.41 7.81 -12.59
N ILE A 827 6.67 6.75 -12.94
CA ILE A 827 5.84 5.99 -12.00
C ILE A 827 6.71 5.25 -11.00
N ILE A 828 7.80 4.62 -11.46
CA ILE A 828 8.73 3.87 -10.60
C ILE A 828 9.35 4.79 -9.56
N ASP A 829 9.85 5.95 -9.97
CA ASP A 829 10.42 6.96 -9.08
C ASP A 829 9.43 7.40 -8.00
N GLY A 830 8.17 7.66 -8.39
CA GLY A 830 7.09 7.94 -7.45
C GLY A 830 6.84 6.81 -6.44
N GLN A 831 6.95 5.53 -6.86
CA GLN A 831 6.83 4.37 -5.95
C GLN A 831 8.01 4.31 -4.97
N VAL A 832 9.23 4.56 -5.40
CA VAL A 832 10.43 4.60 -4.54
C VAL A 832 10.28 5.70 -3.50
N HIS A 833 9.93 6.94 -3.89
CA HIS A 833 9.72 8.07 -2.97
C HIS A 833 8.67 7.74 -1.90
N GLY A 834 7.51 7.22 -2.30
CA GLY A 834 6.46 6.84 -1.37
C GLY A 834 6.86 5.69 -0.44
N GLY A 835 7.70 4.77 -0.92
CA GLY A 835 8.27 3.68 -0.13
C GLY A 835 9.23 4.18 0.94
N ILE A 836 10.17 5.06 0.56
CA ILE A 836 11.12 5.71 1.46
C ILE A 836 10.37 6.45 2.57
N ALA A 837 9.38 7.27 2.20
CA ALA A 837 8.62 8.05 3.18
C ALA A 837 7.90 7.17 4.23
N GLN A 838 7.35 6.03 3.82
CA GLN A 838 6.74 5.09 4.75
C GLN A 838 7.77 4.41 5.66
N GLY A 839 8.92 4.05 5.14
CA GLY A 839 9.99 3.44 5.93
C GLY A 839 10.64 4.40 6.91
N VAL A 840 10.95 5.63 6.48
CA VAL A 840 11.45 6.71 7.37
C VAL A 840 10.41 7.04 8.45
N GLY A 841 9.11 7.14 8.07
CA GLY A 841 8.03 7.33 9.03
C GLY A 841 7.99 6.25 10.09
N GLN A 842 8.14 4.98 9.72
CA GLN A 842 8.22 3.87 10.68
C GLN A 842 9.49 3.94 11.54
N ALA A 843 10.64 4.29 10.97
CA ALA A 843 11.89 4.36 11.71
C ALA A 843 11.92 5.46 12.78
N LEU A 844 11.23 6.59 12.53
CA LEU A 844 11.35 7.79 13.37
C LEU A 844 10.07 8.19 14.12
N LEU A 845 8.86 7.84 13.63
CA LEU A 845 7.63 8.49 14.06
C LEU A 845 6.50 7.52 14.45
N GLU A 846 6.24 6.52 13.60
CA GLU A 846 4.98 5.75 13.61
C GLU A 846 5.00 4.58 14.59
N GLN A 847 3.94 4.45 15.38
CA GLN A 847 3.70 3.27 16.23
C GLN A 847 2.22 3.15 16.58
N CYS A 848 1.64 1.95 16.44
CA CYS A 848 0.39 1.57 17.10
C CYS A 848 0.71 1.24 18.57
N PHE A 849 0.45 2.18 19.44
CA PHE A 849 0.76 2.05 20.85
C PHE A 849 -0.45 1.52 21.63
N TYR A 850 -0.32 0.33 22.19
CA TYR A 850 -1.32 -0.30 23.03
C TYR A 850 -0.94 -0.20 24.52
N ASP A 851 -1.91 0.20 25.35
CA ASP A 851 -1.77 0.10 26.79
C ASP A 851 -1.76 -1.37 27.23
N SER A 852 -0.72 -1.79 27.94
CA SER A 852 -0.52 -3.19 28.30
C SER A 852 -1.50 -3.71 29.37
N ALA A 853 -2.10 -2.82 30.16
CA ALA A 853 -3.01 -3.20 31.23
C ALA A 853 -4.45 -3.34 30.75
N THR A 854 -4.90 -2.48 29.83
CA THR A 854 -6.29 -2.39 29.37
C THR A 854 -6.49 -2.94 27.96
N GLY A 855 -5.44 -3.04 27.18
CA GLY A 855 -5.51 -3.38 25.74
C GLY A 855 -6.01 -2.23 24.86
N GLN A 856 -6.10 -0.99 25.38
CA GLN A 856 -6.53 0.19 24.63
C GLN A 856 -5.48 0.60 23.60
N LEU A 857 -5.92 0.96 22.37
CA LEU A 857 -5.07 1.61 21.38
C LEU A 857 -5.01 3.11 21.71
N LEU A 858 -3.86 3.60 22.15
CA LEU A 858 -3.68 5.01 22.53
C LEU A 858 -3.33 5.90 21.33
N SER A 859 -2.83 5.34 20.24
CA SER A 859 -2.54 6.05 18.99
C SER A 859 -3.73 5.93 17.99
N GLY A 860 -4.91 6.35 18.44
CA GLY A 860 -6.19 6.15 17.74
C GLY A 860 -6.63 7.29 16.82
N SER A 861 -5.79 8.31 16.59
CA SER A 861 -6.11 9.44 15.71
C SER A 861 -4.86 10.00 15.05
N PHE A 862 -5.01 10.91 14.06
CA PHE A 862 -3.86 11.64 13.50
C PHE A 862 -3.19 12.62 14.49
N MET A 863 -3.78 12.83 15.66
CA MET A 863 -3.14 13.59 16.74
C MET A 863 -2.09 12.74 17.47
N ASP A 864 -2.34 11.44 17.57
CA ASP A 864 -1.55 10.50 18.38
C ASP A 864 -0.67 9.57 17.54
N TYR A 865 -1.12 9.20 16.34
CA TYR A 865 -0.35 8.45 15.36
C TYR A 865 0.43 9.40 14.46
N SER A 866 1.71 9.57 14.75
CA SER A 866 2.59 10.54 14.06
C SER A 866 2.93 10.08 12.63
N MET A 867 2.02 10.31 11.69
CA MET A 867 2.30 10.07 10.28
C MET A 867 3.27 11.13 9.72
N PRO A 868 4.24 10.75 8.87
CA PRO A 868 5.21 11.69 8.33
C PRO A 868 4.54 12.77 7.45
N ARG A 869 5.03 13.99 7.55
CA ARG A 869 4.58 15.19 6.84
C ARG A 869 5.61 15.65 5.83
N ALA A 870 5.27 16.62 5.02
CA ALA A 870 6.14 17.11 3.95
C ALA A 870 7.48 17.67 4.47
N ASP A 871 7.50 18.30 5.63
CA ASP A 871 8.67 18.89 6.28
C ASP A 871 9.63 17.87 6.93
N ASN A 872 9.22 16.59 7.03
CA ASN A 872 10.08 15.53 7.57
C ASN A 872 11.11 15.00 6.55
N PHE A 873 11.08 15.47 5.32
CA PHE A 873 11.91 14.92 4.25
C PHE A 873 12.68 15.98 3.46
N PRO A 874 13.95 15.72 3.09
CA PRO A 874 14.63 16.46 2.02
C PRO A 874 14.08 16.03 0.65
N PHE A 875 14.66 16.52 -0.43
CA PHE A 875 14.54 15.87 -1.73
C PHE A 875 15.40 14.59 -1.74
N PHE A 876 14.81 13.49 -2.24
CA PHE A 876 15.52 12.24 -2.40
C PHE A 876 16.30 12.23 -3.72
N ALA A 877 17.51 11.67 -3.70
CA ALA A 877 18.27 11.35 -4.89
C ALA A 877 18.02 9.88 -5.25
N THR A 878 17.41 9.63 -6.39
CA THR A 878 17.05 8.28 -6.84
C THR A 878 17.67 7.94 -8.19
N GLN A 879 18.07 6.70 -8.37
CA GLN A 879 18.59 6.17 -9.63
C GLN A 879 18.11 4.74 -9.83
N LEU A 880 17.74 4.40 -11.07
CA LEU A 880 17.41 3.03 -11.43
C LEU A 880 18.65 2.29 -11.94
N SER A 881 18.74 1.02 -11.59
CA SER A 881 19.56 0.01 -12.24
C SER A 881 18.61 -0.93 -13.00
N GLU A 882 19.01 -1.39 -14.17
CA GLU A 882 18.16 -2.14 -15.08
C GLU A 882 18.85 -3.45 -15.54
N VAL A 883 19.23 -4.31 -14.60
CA VAL A 883 19.77 -5.64 -14.90
C VAL A 883 18.61 -6.57 -15.23
N PRO A 884 18.46 -7.07 -16.48
CA PRO A 884 17.34 -7.89 -16.86
C PRO A 884 17.25 -9.18 -16.03
N SER A 885 16.04 -9.50 -15.53
CA SER A 885 15.79 -10.79 -14.89
C SER A 885 15.71 -11.90 -15.93
N PRO A 886 16.53 -12.95 -15.87
CA PRO A 886 16.48 -14.06 -16.82
C PRO A 886 15.24 -14.96 -16.62
N THR A 887 14.58 -14.87 -15.48
CA THR A 887 13.36 -15.62 -15.17
C THR A 887 12.09 -14.92 -15.62
N HIS A 888 12.20 -13.73 -16.22
CA HIS A 888 11.09 -12.97 -16.77
C HIS A 888 11.29 -12.74 -18.28
N PRO A 889 10.32 -13.09 -19.17
CA PRO A 889 10.52 -13.01 -20.61
C PRO A 889 10.83 -11.62 -21.16
N LEU A 890 10.48 -10.57 -20.40
CA LEU A 890 10.75 -9.17 -20.74
C LEU A 890 11.83 -8.53 -19.84
N GLY A 891 12.48 -9.32 -18.99
CA GLY A 891 13.55 -8.86 -18.09
C GLY A 891 13.11 -7.98 -16.93
N MET A 892 11.81 -7.92 -16.61
CA MET A 892 11.25 -6.99 -15.60
C MET A 892 11.34 -7.55 -14.17
N ARG A 893 11.47 -6.63 -13.17
CA ARG A 893 11.28 -6.88 -11.75
C ARG A 893 10.28 -5.85 -11.18
N PRO A 894 9.61 -6.15 -10.06
CA PRO A 894 8.72 -5.18 -9.43
C PRO A 894 9.48 -4.02 -8.74
N ALA A 895 8.79 -2.85 -8.62
CA ALA A 895 9.34 -1.64 -8.00
C ALA A 895 8.53 -1.14 -6.79
N GLY A 896 7.35 -1.74 -6.51
CA GLY A 896 6.38 -1.15 -5.57
C GLY A 896 6.77 -1.15 -4.10
N GLU A 897 7.68 -2.02 -3.68
CA GLU A 897 8.03 -2.27 -2.28
C GLU A 897 9.48 -1.87 -1.93
N GLY A 898 10.37 -1.75 -2.93
CA GLY A 898 11.81 -1.51 -2.77
C GLY A 898 12.16 -0.34 -1.85
N GLY A 899 11.55 0.82 -2.07
CA GLY A 899 11.83 2.01 -1.25
C GLY A 899 11.60 1.84 0.25
N THR A 900 10.70 0.92 0.68
CA THR A 900 10.42 0.67 2.09
C THR A 900 11.38 -0.36 2.70
N THR A 901 11.83 -1.31 1.88
CA THR A 901 12.55 -2.51 2.34
C THR A 901 13.84 -2.19 3.11
N PRO A 902 14.78 -1.35 2.63
CA PRO A 902 16.00 -1.03 3.37
C PRO A 902 15.84 0.17 4.33
N ALA A 903 14.73 0.92 4.24
CA ALA A 903 14.62 2.24 4.88
C ALA A 903 14.75 2.18 6.40
N LEU A 904 14.23 1.14 7.05
CA LEU A 904 14.39 0.95 8.50
C LEU A 904 15.88 0.81 8.87
N GLY A 905 16.59 -0.05 8.15
CA GLY A 905 18.01 -0.32 8.38
C GLY A 905 18.89 0.89 8.16
N VAL A 906 18.73 1.56 7.02
CA VAL A 906 19.59 2.70 6.66
C VAL A 906 19.40 3.89 7.60
N VAL A 907 18.15 4.19 8.02
CA VAL A 907 17.86 5.31 8.92
C VAL A 907 18.39 5.03 10.33
N ILE A 908 18.12 3.85 10.89
CA ILE A 908 18.60 3.51 12.23
C ILE A 908 20.13 3.38 12.27
N ASN A 909 20.76 2.86 11.19
CA ASN A 909 22.22 2.86 11.07
C ASN A 909 22.78 4.29 11.10
N ALA A 910 22.15 5.24 10.41
CA ALA A 910 22.55 6.65 10.44
C ALA A 910 22.35 7.28 11.83
N VAL A 911 21.22 7.01 12.50
CA VAL A 911 20.96 7.50 13.87
C VAL A 911 22.00 6.98 14.86
N VAL A 912 22.31 5.68 14.82
CA VAL A 912 23.32 5.09 15.73
C VAL A 912 24.73 5.59 15.40
N ASP A 913 25.03 5.85 14.13
CA ASP A 913 26.31 6.44 13.69
C ASP A 913 26.45 7.88 14.21
N ALA A 914 25.38 8.68 14.15
CA ALA A 914 25.37 10.04 14.72
C ALA A 914 25.67 10.06 16.22
N LEU A 915 25.18 9.07 16.94
CA LEU A 915 25.30 8.95 18.41
C LEU A 915 26.51 8.12 18.87
N ALA A 916 27.43 7.80 17.96
CA ALA A 916 28.59 6.94 18.26
C ALA A 916 29.49 7.52 19.36
N ASP A 917 29.68 8.84 19.39
CA ASP A 917 30.51 9.53 20.38
C ASP A 917 29.92 9.47 21.81
N TYR A 918 28.59 9.25 21.93
CA TYR A 918 27.91 9.00 23.20
C TYR A 918 27.92 7.52 23.61
N GLY A 919 28.55 6.63 22.83
CA GLY A 919 28.62 5.20 23.13
C GLY A 919 27.32 4.43 22.89
N VAL A 920 26.35 5.05 22.22
CA VAL A 920 25.06 4.43 21.86
C VAL A 920 25.30 3.30 20.85
N LYS A 921 24.83 2.09 21.16
CA LYS A 921 24.97 0.91 20.29
C LYS A 921 23.71 0.63 19.46
N HIS A 922 22.55 1.03 19.97
CA HIS A 922 21.26 0.86 19.33
C HIS A 922 20.24 1.85 19.86
N VAL A 923 19.26 2.23 19.04
CA VAL A 923 18.04 2.96 19.41
C VAL A 923 16.85 2.18 18.83
N GLU A 924 15.93 1.76 19.70
CA GLU A 924 14.71 1.06 19.27
C GLU A 924 13.79 1.98 18.45
N MET A 925 13.18 1.39 17.42
CA MET A 925 12.18 2.08 16.60
C MET A 925 10.83 2.25 17.33
N PRO A 926 10.10 3.33 17.02
CA PRO A 926 10.54 4.51 16.29
C PRO A 926 11.56 5.30 17.11
N ALA A 927 12.64 5.78 16.46
CA ALA A 927 13.66 6.61 17.11
C ALA A 927 13.12 8.03 17.35
N THR A 928 12.09 8.13 18.20
CA THR A 928 11.47 9.39 18.59
C THR A 928 12.45 10.29 19.34
N PRO A 929 12.22 11.62 19.38
CA PRO A 929 13.07 12.53 20.13
C PRO A 929 13.30 12.08 21.58
N GLU A 930 12.27 11.59 22.26
CA GLU A 930 12.39 11.08 23.63
C GLU A 930 13.31 9.86 23.73
N ARG A 931 13.18 8.88 22.83
CA ARG A 931 14.02 7.67 22.84
C ARG A 931 15.48 8.00 22.53
N VAL A 932 15.72 8.86 21.56
CA VAL A 932 17.06 9.35 21.21
C VAL A 932 17.69 10.09 22.39
N TRP A 933 16.97 11.03 22.97
CA TRP A 933 17.43 11.79 24.14
C TRP A 933 17.75 10.88 25.33
N ARG A 934 16.88 9.91 25.64
CA ARG A 934 17.13 8.91 26.69
C ARG A 934 18.39 8.08 26.42
N ALA A 935 18.62 7.68 25.15
CA ALA A 935 19.81 6.95 24.74
C ALA A 935 21.09 7.77 24.96
N VAL A 936 21.06 9.07 24.64
CA VAL A 936 22.18 9.99 24.88
C VAL A 936 22.47 10.11 26.39
N ILE A 937 21.46 10.43 27.21
CA ILE A 937 21.66 10.64 28.69
C ILE A 937 22.09 9.36 29.39
N ALA A 938 21.50 8.21 29.07
CA ALA A 938 21.84 6.94 29.72
C ALA A 938 23.31 6.55 29.51
N ASN A 939 23.89 6.95 28.36
CA ASN A 939 25.29 6.67 28.07
C ASN A 939 26.25 7.81 28.48
N ALA A 940 25.82 9.08 28.41
CA ALA A 940 26.63 10.22 28.89
C ALA A 940 27.06 10.06 30.37
N LYS A 941 26.21 9.51 31.24
CA LYS A 941 26.51 9.20 32.65
C LYS A 941 27.59 8.13 32.86
N ARG A 942 27.97 7.39 31.79
CA ARG A 942 29.07 6.38 31.87
C ARG A 942 30.44 6.95 31.52
N PHE A 943 30.50 8.16 30.95
CA PHE A 943 31.71 8.82 30.48
C PHE A 943 32.05 10.10 31.30
N GLY A 944 31.24 10.48 32.25
CA GLY A 944 31.50 11.54 33.27
C GLY A 944 31.69 10.85 34.64
#